data_041c9efb77dcf638cbc30b2daaa41d31
#
_entry.id   041c9efb77dcf638cbc30b2daaa41d31
#
_cell.length_a   1.000
_cell.length_b   1.000
_cell.length_c   1.000
_cell.angle_alpha   90.00
_cell.angle_beta   90.00
_cell.angle_gamma   90.00
#
_symmetry.space_group_name_H-M   'P 1'
#
loop_
_entity.id
_entity.type
_entity.pdbx_description
1 polymer ?
#
loop_
_entity_poly.entity_id
_entity_poly.type
_entity_poly.pdbx_seq_one_letter_code
_entity_poly.pdbx_strand_id
1 'polypeptide(L)'
;MPRDLFAQPLFSPKLLKSRFAAQPLPETHRVLIEGWHNEIKGKLGKEKEEAIVSAFLTRFFISILGYAEIGSAAWTLDRETRAANGKVDAALGTFTYDIKQVVAPFELKGLKTSNLDALMPARLKSPVQQAWEYANDLPGSQFVLVSNCDEIRLYALGCGRAAYECWHISDLLEPQAYANFVGLLGQHNLTSGNTQRLLKDNALQEREVTEQLYTDYKALRQELILGLHHQNPIVDFADLVRHAQKLIDRLLFIAFAESRGLLPSGAIAHAVKNVDVYNPQPKWHNFRGLFKAVDVGNPYLKIPPYNGGLFAPDADLDNLQVSDQLVEKFSVLAGYDYEQEVSVTVLGRIFEQSISDLEHIANLGNIDNFKLSADKVLPTGAKKGNSAGVAGKRKRDGVVYTPDHITRFIVDKTLTPVIADRFNALHAQYHDGTAWRKASNDEKSNAPLSTEPDNITEYWFWKAWEASLTTLRVCDPACGSGAFLVAAFDVLKEQYKQLRLRLKDLAPQLDLKLIEHAKPDYISHTILRNNLFGVDINAESIEITKLSLWLKTAERGHKLAGLEANFYQGNSLVTDPSLDPQAFDWQAHFNTVFTPNKIAPHAINTPTTGQNDAENAGFDVILGNPPYVRQELFTNLKPYLQQHYSAYHGVADLYVYFYELGLCKLLRKGGRLGFISSSSFFKTSSGEPLRRLLRQQGQIETLVDFGDWQVFEGVTIYPAIVVVQKTAPDDNVPAQFLQLSVAVPDLSATFEESKQSLNTAQLSGGRRKLRLAMPQSGNIGLRRVATRRPPPCATS
;
A
#
# COMPACT_ATOMS: atom_id res chain seq x y z
N MET A 1 20.66 8.99 -13.52
CA MET A 1 20.15 7.61 -13.37
C MET A 1 18.67 7.61 -13.73
N PRO A 2 18.09 6.56 -14.33
CA PRO A 2 16.66 6.57 -14.55
C PRO A 2 15.96 6.76 -13.21
N ARG A 3 14.88 7.59 -13.17
CA ARG A 3 13.95 7.70 -12.05
C ARG A 3 13.68 6.29 -11.54
N ASP A 4 13.63 6.13 -10.22
CA ASP A 4 13.16 4.87 -9.65
C ASP A 4 11.79 4.57 -10.30
N LEU A 5 11.72 3.53 -11.12
CA LEU A 5 10.54 3.13 -11.90
C LEU A 5 9.29 2.91 -11.02
N PHE A 6 9.46 2.99 -9.70
CA PHE A 6 8.46 2.67 -8.69
C PHE A 6 8.06 3.87 -7.81
N ALA A 7 8.74 5.02 -7.92
CA ALA A 7 8.34 6.23 -7.22
C ALA A 7 7.06 6.77 -7.86
N GLN A 8 6.01 6.91 -7.08
CA GLN A 8 4.81 7.61 -7.52
C GLN A 8 5.05 9.12 -7.37
N PRO A 9 4.73 9.95 -8.37
CA PRO A 9 4.77 11.39 -8.20
C PRO A 9 3.71 11.82 -7.19
N LEU A 10 4.01 12.83 -6.38
CA LEU A 10 3.03 13.45 -5.47
C LEU A 10 1.94 14.21 -6.21
N PHE A 11 2.29 14.74 -7.36
CA PHE A 11 1.40 15.56 -8.18
C PHE A 11 1.33 15.01 -9.60
N SER A 12 0.15 15.04 -10.20
CA SER A 12 -0.02 14.73 -11.61
C SER A 12 0.85 15.66 -12.46
N PRO A 13 1.70 15.14 -13.38
CA PRO A 13 2.49 15.96 -14.27
C PRO A 13 1.65 16.95 -15.09
N LYS A 14 0.42 16.57 -15.43
CA LYS A 14 -0.56 17.43 -16.11
C LYS A 14 -0.96 18.62 -15.25
N LEU A 15 -1.21 18.40 -13.97
CA LEU A 15 -1.51 19.47 -13.00
C LEU A 15 -0.32 20.41 -12.85
N LEU A 16 0.89 19.87 -12.65
CA LEU A 16 2.11 20.67 -12.52
C LEU A 16 2.34 21.52 -13.78
N LYS A 17 2.23 20.94 -14.96
CA LYS A 17 2.38 21.66 -16.23
C LYS A 17 1.34 22.77 -16.43
N SER A 18 0.11 22.55 -15.95
CA SER A 18 -0.95 23.56 -16.02
C SER A 18 -0.75 24.72 -15.04
N ARG A 19 -0.17 24.44 -13.86
CA ARG A 19 0.06 25.43 -12.79
C ARG A 19 1.39 26.16 -12.93
N PHE A 20 2.42 25.47 -13.37
CA PHE A 20 3.79 25.97 -13.50
C PHE A 20 4.24 25.85 -14.97
N ALA A 21 3.79 26.80 -15.79
CA ALA A 21 4.21 26.84 -17.17
C ALA A 21 5.73 27.00 -17.28
N ALA A 22 6.37 26.22 -18.15
CA ALA A 22 7.79 26.30 -18.40
C ALA A 22 8.15 27.74 -18.84
N GLN A 23 9.09 28.36 -18.11
CA GLN A 23 9.64 29.65 -18.44
C GLN A 23 11.14 29.53 -18.66
N PRO A 24 11.77 30.40 -19.45
CA PRO A 24 13.22 30.43 -19.60
C PRO A 24 13.90 30.55 -18.23
N LEU A 25 14.89 29.70 -17.98
CA LEU A 25 15.68 29.71 -16.76
C LEU A 25 16.44 31.03 -16.64
N PRO A 26 16.29 31.82 -15.55
CA PRO A 26 17.07 33.04 -15.33
C PRO A 26 18.57 32.76 -15.41
N GLU A 27 19.32 33.58 -16.09
CA GLU A 27 20.76 33.37 -16.30
C GLU A 27 21.53 33.29 -14.98
N THR A 28 21.15 34.10 -13.99
CA THR A 28 21.72 34.06 -12.65
C THR A 28 21.54 32.69 -11.97
N HIS A 29 20.38 32.06 -12.15
CA HIS A 29 20.09 30.74 -11.59
C HIS A 29 20.77 29.63 -12.42
N ARG A 30 20.83 29.78 -13.75
CA ARG A 30 21.57 28.88 -14.62
C ARG A 30 23.02 28.75 -14.20
N VAL A 31 23.71 29.87 -14.00
CA VAL A 31 25.11 29.90 -13.55
C VAL A 31 25.30 29.17 -12.22
N LEU A 32 24.38 29.35 -11.28
CA LEU A 32 24.42 28.66 -9.98
C LEU A 32 24.25 27.15 -10.11
N ILE A 33 23.31 26.69 -10.95
CA ILE A 33 23.01 25.27 -11.16
C ILE A 33 24.17 24.58 -11.92
N GLU A 34 24.63 25.17 -13.03
CA GLU A 34 25.74 24.63 -13.82
C GLU A 34 27.03 24.60 -13.02
N GLY A 35 27.31 25.69 -12.26
CA GLY A 35 28.45 25.76 -11.36
C GLY A 35 28.48 24.63 -10.35
N TRP A 36 27.33 24.40 -9.67
CA TRP A 36 27.22 23.31 -8.71
C TRP A 36 27.36 21.93 -9.35
N HIS A 37 26.71 21.70 -10.48
CA HIS A 37 26.81 20.42 -11.22
C HIS A 37 28.25 20.10 -11.64
N ASN A 38 29.02 21.10 -12.06
CA ASN A 38 30.43 20.94 -12.40
C ASN A 38 31.31 20.69 -11.17
N GLU A 39 31.01 21.37 -10.05
CA GLU A 39 31.73 21.19 -8.79
C GLU A 39 31.50 19.79 -8.20
N ILE A 40 30.29 19.22 -8.29
CA ILE A 40 30.00 17.83 -7.89
C ILE A 40 30.90 16.84 -8.64
N LYS A 41 31.05 17.01 -9.94
CA LYS A 41 31.88 16.13 -10.78
C LYS A 41 33.39 16.26 -10.50
N GLY A 42 33.80 17.34 -9.82
CA GLY A 42 35.18 17.69 -9.59
C GLY A 42 35.68 17.45 -8.17
N LYS A 43 35.86 18.54 -7.40
CA LYS A 43 36.57 18.55 -6.11
C LYS A 43 35.64 18.44 -4.88
N LEU A 44 34.35 18.70 -5.01
CA LEU A 44 33.42 18.80 -3.87
C LEU A 44 33.32 17.52 -3.05
N GLY A 45 33.43 16.35 -3.65
CA GLY A 45 33.38 15.06 -2.95
C GLY A 45 34.51 14.83 -1.92
N LYS A 46 35.52 15.72 -1.89
CA LYS A 46 36.66 15.69 -0.93
C LYS A 46 36.45 16.61 0.26
N GLU A 47 35.51 17.53 0.19
CA GLU A 47 35.22 18.50 1.24
C GLU A 47 34.43 17.86 2.41
N LYS A 48 34.44 18.52 3.56
CA LYS A 48 33.64 18.10 4.72
C LYS A 48 32.13 18.26 4.43
N GLU A 49 31.33 17.33 4.89
CA GLU A 49 29.89 17.27 4.67
C GLU A 49 29.19 18.59 5.07
N GLU A 50 29.51 19.16 6.23
CA GLU A 50 28.93 20.43 6.71
C GLU A 50 29.17 21.61 5.76
N ALA A 51 30.34 21.69 5.13
CA ALA A 51 30.66 22.73 4.17
C ALA A 51 29.86 22.59 2.88
N ILE A 52 29.70 21.35 2.40
CA ILE A 52 28.89 21.03 1.21
C ILE A 52 27.42 21.38 1.46
N VAL A 53 26.86 20.93 2.57
CA VAL A 53 25.47 21.19 2.98
C VAL A 53 25.21 22.69 3.10
N SER A 54 26.13 23.44 3.75
CA SER A 54 25.99 24.88 3.88
C SER A 54 25.97 25.61 2.53
N ALA A 55 26.91 25.26 1.64
CA ALA A 55 26.98 25.85 0.30
C ALA A 55 25.74 25.49 -0.56
N PHE A 56 25.24 24.25 -0.43
CA PHE A 56 24.03 23.80 -1.10
C PHE A 56 22.78 24.60 -0.66
N LEU A 57 22.56 24.74 0.64
CA LEU A 57 21.43 25.53 1.16
C LEU A 57 21.50 26.98 0.70
N THR A 58 22.67 27.58 0.72
CA THR A 58 22.86 28.98 0.28
C THR A 58 22.54 29.15 -1.21
N ARG A 59 23.01 28.25 -2.09
CA ARG A 59 22.78 28.36 -3.54
C ARG A 59 21.34 28.06 -3.94
N PHE A 60 20.79 26.96 -3.44
CA PHE A 60 19.48 26.49 -3.90
C PHE A 60 18.32 27.03 -3.06
N PHE A 61 18.42 27.00 -1.75
CA PHE A 61 17.30 27.41 -0.90
C PHE A 61 17.27 28.92 -0.67
N ILE A 62 18.40 29.57 -0.47
CA ILE A 62 18.43 31.01 -0.27
C ILE A 62 18.38 31.73 -1.63
N SER A 63 19.34 31.46 -2.54
CA SER A 63 19.49 32.30 -3.75
C SER A 63 18.45 31.98 -4.82
N ILE A 64 18.02 30.72 -4.99
CA ILE A 64 17.05 30.32 -6.03
C ILE A 64 15.63 30.30 -5.47
N LEU A 65 15.38 29.66 -4.30
CA LEU A 65 14.05 29.46 -3.73
C LEU A 65 13.58 30.60 -2.81
N GLY A 66 14.47 31.55 -2.45
CA GLY A 66 14.12 32.78 -1.72
C GLY A 66 13.94 32.62 -0.21
N TYR A 67 14.46 31.58 0.40
CA TYR A 67 14.44 31.40 1.86
C TYR A 67 15.39 32.36 2.54
N ALA A 68 15.03 32.82 3.76
CA ALA A 68 15.85 33.63 4.60
C ALA A 68 16.29 32.88 5.87
N GLU A 69 17.57 33.03 6.22
CA GLU A 69 18.12 32.53 7.48
C GLU A 69 17.94 33.55 8.61
N ILE A 70 18.29 33.12 9.85
CA ILE A 70 18.30 33.97 11.02
C ILE A 70 19.17 35.24 10.78
N GLY A 71 18.66 36.37 11.14
CA GLY A 71 19.33 37.67 10.89
C GLY A 71 18.33 38.81 10.65
N SER A 72 17.04 38.48 10.58
CA SER A 72 15.90 39.39 10.50
C SER A 72 14.87 39.10 11.60
N ALA A 73 13.83 39.92 11.73
CA ALA A 73 12.77 39.71 12.71
C ALA A 73 11.97 38.42 12.47
N ALA A 74 11.96 37.96 11.22
CA ALA A 74 11.38 36.69 10.83
C ALA A 74 12.28 35.98 9.79
N TRP A 75 12.42 34.68 9.88
CA TRP A 75 13.17 33.87 8.91
C TRP A 75 12.38 32.64 8.49
N THR A 76 12.79 31.94 7.44
CA THR A 76 12.03 30.84 6.81
C THR A 76 12.84 29.57 6.64
N LEU A 77 14.15 29.60 6.94
CA LEU A 77 15.05 28.48 7.01
C LEU A 77 15.78 28.49 8.36
N ASP A 78 15.61 27.45 9.17
CA ASP A 78 16.25 27.27 10.48
C ASP A 78 17.18 26.04 10.44
N ARG A 79 18.47 26.22 10.77
CA ARG A 79 19.49 25.16 10.69
C ARG A 79 19.63 24.32 11.95
N GLU A 80 18.90 24.61 13.02
CA GLU A 80 19.13 23.99 14.32
C GLU A 80 17.85 23.59 15.05
N THR A 81 16.80 23.25 14.29
CA THR A 81 15.54 22.84 14.90
C THR A 81 15.71 21.51 15.64
N ARG A 82 15.30 21.48 16.92
CA ARG A 82 15.33 20.27 17.74
C ARG A 82 14.01 19.54 17.61
N ALA A 83 14.09 18.24 17.32
CA ALA A 83 13.01 17.26 17.40
C ALA A 83 13.17 16.44 18.69
N ALA A 84 12.15 15.70 19.13
CA ALA A 84 12.19 14.88 20.33
C ALA A 84 13.32 13.83 20.29
N ASN A 85 13.58 13.26 19.12
CA ASN A 85 14.56 12.19 18.89
C ASN A 85 15.89 12.69 18.29
N GLY A 86 16.17 13.98 18.30
CA GLY A 86 17.43 14.51 17.77
C GLY A 86 17.36 15.93 17.24
N LYS A 87 18.32 16.27 16.37
CA LYS A 87 18.43 17.57 15.72
C LYS A 87 18.24 17.37 14.21
N VAL A 88 17.38 18.18 13.60
CA VAL A 88 17.15 18.19 12.15
C VAL A 88 18.24 19.05 11.50
N ASP A 89 18.79 18.64 10.36
CA ASP A 89 19.86 19.38 9.68
C ASP A 89 19.38 20.78 9.22
N ALA A 90 18.14 20.88 8.74
CA ALA A 90 17.45 22.15 8.46
C ALA A 90 15.94 22.00 8.58
N ALA A 91 15.21 23.09 8.77
CA ALA A 91 13.75 23.14 8.72
C ALA A 91 13.27 24.33 7.91
N LEU A 92 12.25 24.12 7.09
CA LEU A 92 11.57 25.16 6.33
C LEU A 92 10.25 25.49 7.00
N GLY A 93 9.95 26.77 7.13
CA GLY A 93 8.75 27.20 7.85
C GLY A 93 8.66 28.69 8.05
N THR A 94 8.01 29.09 9.12
CA THR A 94 7.95 30.51 9.57
C THR A 94 8.48 30.59 11.00
N PHE A 95 9.54 31.33 11.18
CA PHE A 95 10.27 31.40 12.42
C PHE A 95 10.39 32.86 12.87
N THR A 96 10.19 33.07 14.14
CA THR A 96 10.52 34.28 14.87
C THR A 96 11.18 33.88 16.19
N TYR A 97 11.62 34.84 17.00
CA TYR A 97 12.17 34.52 18.32
C TYR A 97 11.13 33.82 19.24
N ASP A 98 9.83 34.08 19.01
CA ASP A 98 8.72 33.58 19.84
C ASP A 98 7.96 32.42 19.21
N ILE A 99 8.01 32.29 17.87
CA ILE A 99 7.23 31.33 17.11
C ILE A 99 8.14 30.47 16.23
N LYS A 100 8.02 29.15 16.35
CA LYS A 100 8.67 28.18 15.46
C LYS A 100 7.62 27.29 14.83
N GLN A 101 7.17 27.63 13.63
CA GLN A 101 6.23 26.84 12.86
C GLN A 101 6.99 26.13 11.73
N VAL A 102 7.29 24.86 11.92
CA VAL A 102 7.91 24.01 10.90
C VAL A 102 6.84 23.55 9.92
N VAL A 103 7.09 23.72 8.62
CA VAL A 103 6.26 23.17 7.52
C VAL A 103 6.90 21.94 6.92
N ALA A 104 8.22 21.91 6.81
CA ALA A 104 8.97 20.77 6.28
C ALA A 104 10.32 20.62 7.00
N PRO A 105 10.55 19.57 7.83
CA PRO A 105 11.88 19.17 8.24
C PRO A 105 12.70 18.72 7.02
N PHE A 106 13.98 18.97 7.06
CA PHE A 106 14.89 18.71 5.96
C PHE A 106 16.13 17.97 6.44
N GLU A 107 16.25 16.71 6.04
CA GLU A 107 17.43 15.88 6.28
C GLU A 107 18.42 16.02 5.12
N LEU A 108 19.65 16.35 5.44
CA LEU A 108 20.70 16.64 4.48
C LEU A 108 21.88 15.68 4.68
N LYS A 109 22.35 15.13 3.58
CA LYS A 109 23.54 14.29 3.52
C LYS A 109 24.54 14.86 2.52
N GLY A 110 25.80 14.54 2.70
CA GLY A 110 26.84 14.89 1.73
C GLY A 110 26.82 13.96 0.51
N LEU A 111 27.54 14.36 -0.53
CA LEU A 111 27.65 13.66 -1.82
C LEU A 111 28.14 12.19 -1.73
N LYS A 112 28.73 11.78 -0.60
CA LYS A 112 29.15 10.38 -0.36
C LYS A 112 27.95 9.45 -0.17
N THR A 113 26.80 9.98 0.21
CA THR A 113 25.55 9.23 0.32
C THR A 113 24.86 9.17 -1.04
N SER A 114 25.25 8.22 -1.85
CA SER A 114 24.74 8.07 -3.22
C SER A 114 23.29 7.59 -3.29
N ASN A 115 22.73 7.05 -2.19
CA ASN A 115 21.38 6.53 -2.12
C ASN A 115 20.73 6.94 -0.80
N LEU A 116 19.65 7.74 -0.89
CA LEU A 116 18.89 8.25 0.24
C LEU A 116 18.03 7.20 0.94
N ASP A 117 17.77 6.07 0.28
CA ASP A 117 17.01 4.95 0.85
C ASP A 117 17.91 3.91 1.53
N ALA A 118 19.26 3.95 1.32
CA ALA A 118 20.19 2.99 1.91
C ALA A 118 20.30 3.17 3.43
N LEU A 119 20.35 2.05 4.16
CA LEU A 119 20.58 2.06 5.60
C LEU A 119 21.99 2.57 5.89
N MET A 120 22.09 3.56 6.76
CA MET A 120 23.38 4.07 7.23
C MET A 120 23.97 3.11 8.28
N PRO A 121 25.24 2.64 8.14
CA PRO A 121 25.80 1.61 9.00
C PRO A 121 25.72 1.92 10.50
N ALA A 122 25.99 3.17 10.88
CA ALA A 122 26.02 3.57 12.29
C ALA A 122 24.65 3.70 12.95
N ARG A 123 23.56 3.85 12.17
CA ARG A 123 22.23 4.15 12.70
C ARG A 123 21.17 3.12 12.33
N LEU A 124 21.46 2.21 11.42
CA LEU A 124 20.53 1.21 10.85
C LEU A 124 19.22 1.83 10.34
N LYS A 125 19.29 3.09 9.90
CA LYS A 125 18.16 3.85 9.32
C LYS A 125 18.64 4.56 8.07
N SER A 126 17.73 4.69 7.08
CA SER A 126 18.03 5.51 5.91
C SER A 126 17.81 7.00 6.20
N PRO A 127 18.41 7.91 5.42
CA PRO A 127 18.11 9.34 5.49
C PRO A 127 16.61 9.63 5.39
N VAL A 128 15.89 8.95 4.49
CA VAL A 128 14.44 9.08 4.35
C VAL A 128 13.73 8.66 5.64
N GLN A 129 14.07 7.54 6.24
CA GLN A 129 13.45 7.10 7.50
C GLN A 129 13.69 8.10 8.62
N GLN A 130 14.90 8.62 8.73
CA GLN A 130 15.27 9.62 9.74
C GLN A 130 14.46 10.91 9.58
N ALA A 131 14.31 11.41 8.35
CA ALA A 131 13.54 12.62 8.06
C ALA A 131 12.05 12.47 8.43
N TRP A 132 11.47 11.31 8.16
CA TRP A 132 10.07 11.01 8.51
C TRP A 132 9.85 10.94 10.03
N GLU A 133 10.79 10.39 10.79
CA GLU A 133 10.73 10.39 12.25
C GLU A 133 10.72 11.83 12.80
N TYR A 134 11.58 12.70 12.26
CA TYR A 134 11.58 14.11 12.66
C TYR A 134 10.28 14.84 12.31
N ALA A 135 9.69 14.52 11.16
CA ALA A 135 8.42 15.11 10.77
C ALA A 135 7.28 14.72 11.71
N ASN A 136 7.30 13.50 12.22
CA ASN A 136 6.33 13.05 13.23
C ASN A 136 6.55 13.73 14.59
N ASP A 137 7.78 14.11 14.92
CA ASP A 137 8.12 14.79 16.18
C ASP A 137 7.88 16.32 16.15
N LEU A 138 7.71 16.91 14.96
CA LEU A 138 7.58 18.36 14.78
C LEU A 138 6.14 18.75 14.40
N PRO A 139 5.34 19.25 15.37
CA PRO A 139 3.95 19.64 15.11
C PRO A 139 3.83 20.71 14.03
N GLY A 140 2.88 20.52 13.12
CA GLY A 140 2.65 21.43 11.99
C GLY A 140 3.39 21.07 10.72
N SER A 141 4.27 20.05 10.75
CA SER A 141 4.90 19.51 9.54
C SER A 141 3.83 19.01 8.55
N GLN A 142 3.98 19.38 7.29
CA GLN A 142 3.10 18.96 6.20
C GLN A 142 3.85 18.19 5.12
N PHE A 143 5.13 18.48 5.01
CA PHE A 143 6.05 17.91 4.04
C PHE A 143 7.32 17.41 4.72
N VAL A 144 8.09 16.61 4.00
CA VAL A 144 9.41 16.13 4.39
C VAL A 144 10.36 16.32 3.22
N LEU A 145 11.52 16.91 3.47
CA LEU A 145 12.58 17.05 2.48
C LEU A 145 13.78 16.17 2.86
N VAL A 146 14.36 15.54 1.83
CA VAL A 146 15.59 14.76 1.95
C VAL A 146 16.48 15.06 0.76
N SER A 147 17.78 15.31 0.99
CA SER A 147 18.72 15.54 -0.10
C SER A 147 20.12 15.04 0.26
N ASN A 148 20.86 14.62 -0.78
CA ASN A 148 22.31 14.39 -0.70
C ASN A 148 23.13 15.48 -1.43
N CYS A 149 22.54 16.65 -1.62
CA CYS A 149 23.11 17.78 -2.36
C CYS A 149 23.25 17.59 -3.89
N ASP A 150 22.80 16.46 -4.42
CA ASP A 150 22.60 16.22 -5.88
C ASP A 150 21.16 15.83 -6.18
N GLU A 151 20.56 14.97 -5.37
CA GLU A 151 19.16 14.57 -5.44
C GLU A 151 18.37 15.27 -4.34
N ILE A 152 17.21 15.86 -4.69
CA ILE A 152 16.28 16.51 -3.77
C ILE A 152 14.94 15.79 -3.87
N ARG A 153 14.40 15.35 -2.74
CA ARG A 153 13.09 14.71 -2.67
C ARG A 153 12.14 15.47 -1.75
N LEU A 154 10.92 15.70 -2.24
CA LEU A 154 9.79 16.25 -1.48
C LEU A 154 8.76 15.16 -1.26
N TYR A 155 8.46 14.86 -0.01
CA TYR A 155 7.38 13.98 0.42
C TYR A 155 6.26 14.81 1.06
N ALA A 156 5.03 14.28 1.06
CA ALA A 156 3.92 14.84 1.80
C ALA A 156 3.46 13.86 2.89
N LEU A 157 3.25 14.36 4.10
CA LEU A 157 2.68 13.56 5.18
C LEU A 157 1.27 13.10 4.79
N GLY A 158 0.96 11.83 5.08
CA GLY A 158 -0.30 11.19 4.64
C GLY A 158 -0.24 10.48 3.28
N CYS A 159 0.75 10.79 2.41
CA CYS A 159 0.90 10.12 1.10
C CYS A 159 1.84 8.90 1.13
N GLY A 160 2.56 8.69 2.24
CA GLY A 160 3.52 7.58 2.40
C GLY A 160 4.87 7.84 1.72
N ARG A 161 5.85 6.98 2.03
CA ARG A 161 7.24 7.15 1.57
C ARG A 161 7.48 6.76 0.11
N ALA A 162 6.53 6.06 -0.52
CA ALA A 162 6.61 5.66 -1.92
C ALA A 162 6.20 6.78 -2.89
N ALA A 163 5.54 7.84 -2.38
CA ALA A 163 5.08 8.98 -3.17
C ALA A 163 5.94 10.21 -2.88
N TYR A 164 6.67 10.71 -3.88
CA TYR A 164 7.51 11.89 -3.74
C TYR A 164 7.83 12.57 -5.09
N GLU A 165 8.05 13.88 -5.04
CA GLU A 165 8.70 14.58 -6.15
C GLU A 165 10.22 14.48 -6.00
N CYS A 166 10.91 14.31 -7.13
CA CYS A 166 12.36 14.13 -7.17
C CYS A 166 12.99 14.99 -8.26
N TRP A 167 14.06 15.68 -7.90
CA TRP A 167 14.90 16.45 -8.81
C TRP A 167 16.36 16.11 -8.58
N HIS A 168 17.07 15.79 -9.66
CA HIS A 168 18.54 15.90 -9.66
C HIS A 168 18.93 17.33 -10.06
N ILE A 169 20.07 17.79 -9.56
CA ILE A 169 20.53 19.15 -9.88
C ILE A 169 20.68 19.37 -11.39
N SER A 170 21.11 18.33 -12.13
CA SER A 170 21.15 18.39 -13.60
C SER A 170 19.79 18.62 -14.28
N ASP A 171 18.71 18.11 -13.68
CA ASP A 171 17.38 18.20 -14.24
C ASP A 171 16.83 19.63 -14.17
N LEU A 172 17.33 20.43 -13.21
CA LEU A 172 16.92 21.82 -13.05
C LEU A 172 17.37 22.72 -14.21
N LEU A 173 18.20 22.26 -15.13
CA LEU A 173 18.53 22.94 -16.37
C LEU A 173 17.41 22.84 -17.40
N GLU A 174 16.49 21.90 -17.22
CA GLU A 174 15.31 21.72 -18.08
C GLU A 174 14.21 22.68 -17.58
N PRO A 175 13.62 23.53 -18.47
CA PRO A 175 12.69 24.59 -18.06
C PRO A 175 11.47 24.14 -17.28
N GLN A 176 10.88 22.97 -17.58
CA GLN A 176 9.71 22.48 -16.87
C GLN A 176 10.08 21.92 -15.48
N ALA A 177 11.20 21.20 -15.37
CA ALA A 177 11.69 20.69 -14.10
C ALA A 177 12.04 21.83 -13.15
N TYR A 178 12.67 22.87 -13.65
CA TYR A 178 12.95 24.10 -12.88
C TYR A 178 11.66 24.81 -12.42
N ALA A 179 10.69 24.98 -13.34
CA ALA A 179 9.41 25.61 -13.00
C ALA A 179 8.66 24.83 -11.91
N ASN A 180 8.65 23.50 -11.98
CA ASN A 180 8.08 22.64 -10.94
C ASN A 180 8.83 22.77 -9.61
N PHE A 181 10.17 22.78 -9.64
CA PHE A 181 11.01 22.90 -8.46
C PHE A 181 10.74 24.22 -7.71
N VAL A 182 10.79 25.36 -8.42
CA VAL A 182 10.51 26.67 -7.84
C VAL A 182 9.03 26.81 -7.47
N GLY A 183 8.13 26.25 -8.27
CA GLY A 183 6.70 26.27 -8.03
C GLY A 183 6.28 25.51 -6.77
N LEU A 184 6.89 24.37 -6.49
CA LEU A 184 6.57 23.55 -5.32
C LEU A 184 7.35 23.95 -4.07
N LEU A 185 8.66 24.21 -4.19
CA LEU A 185 9.57 24.44 -3.07
C LEU A 185 9.86 25.92 -2.81
N GLY A 186 9.48 26.84 -3.70
CA GLY A 186 9.68 28.28 -3.49
C GLY A 186 9.13 28.74 -2.15
N GLN A 187 9.91 29.55 -1.43
CA GLN A 187 9.62 30.01 -0.06
C GLN A 187 8.15 30.42 0.10
N HIS A 188 7.68 31.33 -0.76
CA HIS A 188 6.29 31.82 -0.69
C HIS A 188 5.28 30.68 -0.83
N ASN A 189 5.47 29.74 -1.77
CA ASN A 189 4.50 28.68 -2.03
C ASN A 189 4.43 27.67 -0.90
N LEU A 190 5.58 27.23 -0.37
CA LEU A 190 5.62 26.23 0.69
C LEU A 190 5.09 26.82 2.01
N THR A 191 5.55 28.01 2.41
CA THR A 191 5.20 28.61 3.72
C THR A 191 3.81 29.24 3.75
N SER A 192 3.25 29.68 2.62
CA SER A 192 1.87 30.20 2.55
C SER A 192 0.80 29.08 2.42
N GLY A 193 1.22 27.83 2.29
CA GLY A 193 0.32 26.67 2.09
C GLY A 193 -0.21 26.51 0.66
N ASN A 194 0.40 27.19 -0.34
CA ASN A 194 0.02 27.02 -1.75
C ASN A 194 0.31 25.59 -2.23
N THR A 195 1.47 25.04 -1.89
CA THR A 195 1.84 23.66 -2.23
C THR A 195 0.89 22.65 -1.58
N GLN A 196 0.44 22.93 -0.33
CA GLN A 196 -0.56 22.10 0.35
C GLN A 196 -1.94 22.17 -0.32
N ARG A 197 -2.34 23.36 -0.80
CA ARG A 197 -3.58 23.52 -1.59
C ARG A 197 -3.51 22.76 -2.90
N LEU A 198 -2.38 22.85 -3.59
CA LEU A 198 -2.16 22.10 -4.82
C LEU A 198 -2.26 20.58 -4.60
N LEU A 199 -1.77 20.07 -3.48
CA LEU A 199 -1.91 18.64 -3.12
C LEU A 199 -3.39 18.26 -2.94
N LYS A 200 -4.21 19.12 -2.34
CA LYS A 200 -5.66 18.90 -2.24
C LYS A 200 -6.36 18.96 -3.61
N ASP A 201 -5.97 19.91 -4.46
CA ASP A 201 -6.50 20.01 -5.83
C ASP A 201 -6.16 18.72 -6.63
N ASN A 202 -4.94 18.19 -6.48
CA ASN A 202 -4.55 16.93 -7.08
C ASN A 202 -5.44 15.75 -6.63
N ALA A 203 -5.70 15.64 -5.33
CA ALA A 203 -6.57 14.60 -4.79
C ALA A 203 -8.02 14.73 -5.29
N LEU A 204 -8.52 15.96 -5.52
CA LEU A 204 -9.84 16.18 -6.11
C LEU A 204 -9.89 15.74 -7.59
N GLN A 205 -8.86 16.07 -8.37
CA GLN A 205 -8.77 15.63 -9.77
C GLN A 205 -8.66 14.11 -9.89
N GLU A 206 -7.86 13.46 -9.05
CA GLU A 206 -7.80 11.98 -9.00
C GLU A 206 -9.16 11.36 -8.70
N ARG A 207 -9.95 11.99 -7.83
CA ARG A 207 -11.30 11.55 -7.53
C ARG A 207 -12.23 11.68 -8.73
N GLU A 208 -12.21 12.80 -9.44
CA GLU A 208 -13.02 13.04 -10.64
C GLU A 208 -12.68 12.01 -11.75
N VAL A 209 -11.39 11.78 -12.00
CA VAL A 209 -10.93 10.77 -12.96
C VAL A 209 -11.39 9.37 -12.52
N THR A 210 -11.31 9.06 -11.23
CA THR A 210 -11.77 7.78 -10.67
C THR A 210 -13.27 7.58 -10.90
N GLU A 211 -14.10 8.59 -10.61
CA GLU A 211 -15.55 8.53 -10.78
C GLU A 211 -15.93 8.36 -12.27
N GLN A 212 -15.24 9.06 -13.17
CA GLN A 212 -15.46 8.94 -14.60
C GLN A 212 -15.05 7.56 -15.14
N LEU A 213 -13.85 7.10 -14.81
CA LEU A 213 -13.35 5.78 -15.22
C LEU A 213 -14.26 4.66 -14.71
N TYR A 214 -14.74 4.77 -13.48
CA TYR A 214 -15.68 3.79 -12.94
C TYR A 214 -17.03 3.80 -13.68
N THR A 215 -17.51 4.97 -14.07
CA THR A 215 -18.75 5.11 -14.86
C THR A 215 -18.60 4.42 -16.22
N ASP A 216 -17.50 4.68 -16.91
CA ASP A 216 -17.20 4.09 -18.21
C ASP A 216 -16.95 2.57 -18.13
N TYR A 217 -16.24 2.13 -17.08
CA TYR A 217 -16.01 0.73 -16.77
C TYR A 217 -17.33 -0.03 -16.56
N LYS A 218 -18.24 0.54 -15.77
CA LYS A 218 -19.56 -0.03 -15.50
C LYS A 218 -20.44 -0.08 -16.74
N ALA A 219 -20.45 1.00 -17.52
CA ALA A 219 -21.20 1.06 -18.78
C ALA A 219 -20.70 -0.01 -19.77
N LEU A 220 -19.38 -0.12 -19.95
CA LEU A 220 -18.78 -1.15 -20.82
C LEU A 220 -19.16 -2.57 -20.36
N ARG A 221 -19.16 -2.85 -19.04
CA ARG A 221 -19.56 -4.15 -18.53
C ARG A 221 -21.02 -4.48 -18.83
N GLN A 222 -21.92 -3.51 -18.66
CA GLN A 222 -23.33 -3.71 -18.98
C GLN A 222 -23.53 -4.01 -20.47
N GLU A 223 -22.87 -3.24 -21.33
CA GLU A 223 -22.93 -3.43 -22.78
C GLU A 223 -22.32 -4.78 -23.21
N LEU A 224 -21.24 -5.22 -22.57
CA LEU A 224 -20.64 -6.53 -22.81
C LEU A 224 -21.60 -7.65 -22.46
N ILE A 225 -22.20 -7.64 -21.27
CA ILE A 225 -23.16 -8.68 -20.86
C ILE A 225 -24.33 -8.77 -21.84
N LEU A 226 -24.95 -7.63 -22.19
CA LEU A 226 -26.08 -7.59 -23.11
C LEU A 226 -25.68 -7.99 -24.55
N GLY A 227 -24.56 -7.48 -25.04
CA GLY A 227 -24.06 -7.78 -26.39
C GLY A 227 -23.61 -9.24 -26.53
N LEU A 228 -22.92 -9.80 -25.54
CA LEU A 228 -22.55 -11.22 -25.53
C LEU A 228 -23.78 -12.13 -25.49
N HIS A 229 -24.77 -11.81 -24.64
CA HIS A 229 -26.00 -12.58 -24.61
C HIS A 229 -26.73 -12.57 -25.96
N HIS A 230 -26.79 -11.42 -26.62
CA HIS A 230 -27.46 -11.32 -27.93
C HIS A 230 -26.83 -12.21 -29.00
N GLN A 231 -25.49 -12.32 -28.98
CA GLN A 231 -24.75 -13.13 -29.93
C GLN A 231 -24.61 -14.61 -29.51
N ASN A 232 -24.73 -14.90 -28.20
CA ASN A 232 -24.52 -16.22 -27.61
C ASN A 232 -25.69 -16.58 -26.68
N PRO A 233 -26.93 -16.77 -27.18
CA PRO A 233 -28.11 -16.90 -26.34
C PRO A 233 -28.18 -18.20 -25.51
N ILE A 234 -27.32 -19.17 -25.83
CA ILE A 234 -27.28 -20.50 -25.16
C ILE A 234 -26.35 -20.44 -23.93
N VAL A 235 -25.45 -19.45 -23.82
CA VAL A 235 -24.49 -19.33 -22.72
C VAL A 235 -25.24 -18.89 -21.46
N ASP A 236 -24.95 -19.57 -20.34
CA ASP A 236 -25.56 -19.24 -19.05
C ASP A 236 -25.25 -17.81 -18.60
N PHE A 237 -26.19 -17.17 -17.89
CA PHE A 237 -26.05 -15.77 -17.45
C PHE A 237 -24.82 -15.55 -16.55
N ALA A 238 -24.54 -16.49 -15.64
CA ALA A 238 -23.38 -16.38 -14.76
C ALA A 238 -22.07 -16.45 -15.55
N ASP A 239 -21.98 -17.32 -16.58
CA ASP A 239 -20.83 -17.41 -17.47
C ASP A 239 -20.66 -16.16 -18.32
N LEU A 240 -21.76 -15.56 -18.81
CA LEU A 240 -21.70 -14.27 -19.53
C LEU A 240 -21.13 -13.16 -18.66
N VAL A 241 -21.55 -13.08 -17.41
CA VAL A 241 -21.01 -12.08 -16.45
C VAL A 241 -19.52 -12.32 -16.21
N ARG A 242 -19.11 -13.56 -15.98
CA ARG A 242 -17.71 -13.95 -15.79
C ARG A 242 -16.85 -13.63 -17.01
N HIS A 243 -17.34 -13.92 -18.22
CA HIS A 243 -16.61 -13.63 -19.46
C HIS A 243 -16.51 -12.12 -19.74
N ALA A 244 -17.59 -11.37 -19.50
CA ALA A 244 -17.57 -9.90 -19.64
C ALA A 244 -16.55 -9.28 -18.70
N GLN A 245 -16.48 -9.74 -17.44
CA GLN A 245 -15.49 -9.27 -16.47
C GLN A 245 -14.07 -9.60 -16.91
N LYS A 246 -13.80 -10.84 -17.31
CA LYS A 246 -12.48 -11.26 -17.77
C LYS A 246 -12.00 -10.47 -19.00
N LEU A 247 -12.91 -10.11 -19.91
CA LEU A 247 -12.60 -9.24 -21.05
C LEU A 247 -12.17 -7.85 -20.59
N ILE A 248 -12.92 -7.25 -19.67
CA ILE A 248 -12.58 -5.93 -19.13
C ILE A 248 -11.22 -5.96 -18.44
N ASP A 249 -10.95 -6.98 -17.63
CA ASP A 249 -9.68 -7.12 -16.92
C ASP A 249 -8.49 -7.23 -17.88
N ARG A 250 -8.65 -8.01 -18.99
CA ARG A 250 -7.65 -8.08 -20.07
C ARG A 250 -7.44 -6.73 -20.76
N LEU A 251 -8.52 -6.01 -21.07
CA LEU A 251 -8.45 -4.69 -21.72
C LEU A 251 -7.80 -3.66 -20.80
N LEU A 252 -8.16 -3.66 -19.54
CA LEU A 252 -7.59 -2.75 -18.54
C LEU A 252 -6.10 -2.98 -18.34
N PHE A 253 -5.68 -4.26 -18.25
CA PHE A 253 -4.26 -4.61 -18.19
C PHE A 253 -3.50 -4.11 -19.42
N ILE A 254 -4.04 -4.31 -20.62
CA ILE A 254 -3.40 -3.85 -21.87
C ILE A 254 -3.31 -2.32 -21.88
N ALA A 255 -4.39 -1.60 -21.57
CA ALA A 255 -4.42 -0.15 -21.54
C ALA A 255 -3.39 0.41 -20.53
N PHE A 256 -3.33 -0.18 -19.33
CA PHE A 256 -2.31 0.13 -18.32
C PHE A 256 -0.89 -0.14 -18.83
N ALA A 257 -0.66 -1.30 -19.45
CA ALA A 257 0.64 -1.72 -19.94
C ALA A 257 1.11 -0.84 -21.13
N GLU A 258 0.20 -0.42 -22.01
CA GLU A 258 0.49 0.55 -23.08
C GLU A 258 0.94 1.89 -22.52
N SER A 259 0.16 2.46 -21.58
CA SER A 259 0.45 3.76 -20.98
C SER A 259 1.83 3.80 -20.32
N ARG A 260 2.25 2.69 -19.72
CA ARG A 260 3.54 2.55 -19.05
C ARG A 260 4.68 2.05 -19.96
N GLY A 261 4.46 1.94 -21.26
CA GLY A 261 5.48 1.49 -22.23
C GLY A 261 5.90 0.01 -22.03
N LEU A 262 5.11 -0.77 -21.31
CA LEU A 262 5.30 -2.22 -21.17
C LEU A 262 4.87 -2.95 -22.44
N LEU A 263 3.83 -2.44 -23.12
CA LEU A 263 3.37 -2.84 -24.45
C LEU A 263 3.60 -1.69 -25.44
N PRO A 264 3.66 -1.99 -26.74
CA PRO A 264 3.67 -0.96 -27.78
C PRO A 264 2.44 -0.07 -27.68
N SER A 265 2.63 1.23 -27.83
CA SER A 265 1.54 2.20 -27.80
C SER A 265 0.50 1.93 -28.89
N GLY A 266 -0.78 2.00 -28.54
CA GLY A 266 -1.90 1.84 -29.46
C GLY A 266 -2.27 0.40 -29.80
N ALA A 267 -1.90 -0.61 -29.03
CA ALA A 267 -2.22 -2.02 -29.29
C ALA A 267 -3.74 -2.25 -29.36
N ILE A 268 -4.52 -1.67 -28.42
CA ILE A 268 -6.00 -1.73 -28.48
C ILE A 268 -6.52 -1.01 -29.72
N ALA A 269 -6.04 0.20 -29.99
CA ALA A 269 -6.48 0.98 -31.16
C ALA A 269 -6.15 0.28 -32.49
N HIS A 270 -5.00 -0.38 -32.58
CA HIS A 270 -4.61 -1.18 -33.74
C HIS A 270 -5.53 -2.41 -33.89
N ALA A 271 -5.86 -3.10 -32.81
CA ALA A 271 -6.76 -4.26 -32.83
C ALA A 271 -8.19 -3.87 -33.28
N VAL A 272 -8.66 -2.67 -32.91
CA VAL A 272 -9.96 -2.14 -33.35
C VAL A 272 -9.94 -1.72 -34.82
N LYS A 273 -8.84 -1.10 -35.31
CA LYS A 273 -8.79 -0.47 -36.66
C LYS A 273 -8.26 -1.40 -37.75
N ASN A 274 -7.48 -2.41 -37.38
CA ASN A 274 -6.82 -3.25 -38.38
C ASN A 274 -7.83 -4.18 -39.07
N VAL A 275 -7.88 -4.06 -40.42
CA VAL A 275 -8.73 -4.90 -41.29
C VAL A 275 -7.82 -5.48 -42.37
N ASP A 276 -7.79 -6.82 -42.46
CA ASP A 276 -7.18 -7.46 -43.60
C ASP A 276 -8.09 -7.30 -44.82
N VAL A 277 -7.65 -6.48 -45.77
CA VAL A 277 -8.44 -6.11 -46.97
C VAL A 277 -8.70 -7.33 -47.85
N TYR A 278 -7.80 -8.31 -47.84
CA TYR A 278 -7.90 -9.49 -48.70
C TYR A 278 -8.62 -10.67 -48.04
N ASN A 279 -8.61 -10.71 -46.70
CA ASN A 279 -9.29 -11.73 -45.92
C ASN A 279 -9.94 -11.11 -44.66
N PRO A 280 -11.04 -10.37 -44.86
CA PRO A 280 -11.67 -9.64 -43.76
C PRO A 280 -12.18 -10.62 -42.69
N GLN A 281 -11.67 -10.47 -41.46
CA GLN A 281 -12.08 -11.20 -40.28
C GLN A 281 -12.83 -10.28 -39.33
N PRO A 282 -13.74 -10.79 -38.49
CA PRO A 282 -14.31 -10.00 -37.40
C PRO A 282 -13.21 -9.39 -36.52
N LYS A 283 -13.40 -8.16 -36.05
CA LYS A 283 -12.43 -7.46 -35.17
C LYS A 283 -12.08 -8.27 -33.92
N TRP A 284 -13.01 -9.10 -33.46
CA TRP A 284 -12.77 -10.04 -32.34
C TRP A 284 -11.56 -10.97 -32.59
N HIS A 285 -11.33 -11.37 -33.83
CA HIS A 285 -10.15 -12.16 -34.19
C HIS A 285 -8.83 -11.42 -33.85
N ASN A 286 -8.78 -10.11 -34.09
CA ASN A 286 -7.62 -9.29 -33.74
C ASN A 286 -7.37 -9.27 -32.24
N PHE A 287 -8.43 -9.18 -31.41
CA PHE A 287 -8.30 -9.20 -29.95
C PHE A 287 -7.84 -10.57 -29.43
N ARG A 288 -8.34 -11.67 -29.97
CA ARG A 288 -7.83 -13.00 -29.65
C ARG A 288 -6.33 -13.10 -29.99
N GLY A 289 -5.92 -12.57 -31.14
CA GLY A 289 -4.51 -12.48 -31.54
C GLY A 289 -3.68 -11.62 -30.57
N LEU A 290 -4.20 -10.47 -30.15
CA LEU A 290 -3.57 -9.58 -29.17
C LEU A 290 -3.43 -10.26 -27.82
N PHE A 291 -4.46 -10.90 -27.29
CA PHE A 291 -4.42 -11.63 -26.02
C PHE A 291 -3.38 -12.76 -26.05
N LYS A 292 -3.34 -13.53 -27.17
CA LYS A 292 -2.32 -14.54 -27.38
C LYS A 292 -0.91 -13.94 -27.45
N ALA A 293 -0.75 -12.78 -28.11
CA ALA A 293 0.54 -12.10 -28.20
C ALA A 293 1.01 -11.60 -26.81
N VAL A 294 0.09 -11.16 -25.95
CA VAL A 294 0.40 -10.76 -24.56
C VAL A 294 0.77 -11.98 -23.70
N ASP A 295 0.07 -13.11 -23.87
CA ASP A 295 0.35 -14.34 -23.14
C ASP A 295 1.74 -14.91 -23.46
N VAL A 296 1.97 -15.29 -24.74
CA VAL A 296 3.19 -16.03 -25.16
C VAL A 296 4.31 -15.16 -25.70
N GLY A 297 4.03 -13.86 -25.91
CA GLY A 297 4.92 -12.91 -26.56
C GLY A 297 4.78 -12.90 -28.08
N ASN A 298 5.18 -11.78 -28.68
CA ASN A 298 5.26 -11.60 -30.14
C ASN A 298 6.48 -10.75 -30.50
N PRO A 299 7.59 -11.35 -30.96
CA PRO A 299 8.81 -10.61 -31.28
C PRO A 299 8.64 -9.55 -32.38
N TYR A 300 7.77 -9.82 -33.40
CA TYR A 300 7.51 -8.88 -34.50
C TYR A 300 6.81 -7.60 -34.02
N LEU A 301 5.90 -7.73 -33.05
CA LEU A 301 5.21 -6.62 -32.41
C LEU A 301 5.99 -6.06 -31.21
N LYS A 302 7.16 -6.61 -30.89
CA LYS A 302 7.96 -6.25 -29.70
C LYS A 302 7.17 -6.39 -28.39
N ILE A 303 6.25 -7.36 -28.33
CA ILE A 303 5.47 -7.71 -27.13
C ILE A 303 6.22 -8.83 -26.41
N PRO A 304 6.71 -8.61 -25.19
CA PRO A 304 7.28 -9.68 -24.38
C PRO A 304 6.19 -10.61 -23.83
N PRO A 305 6.52 -11.87 -23.50
CA PRO A 305 5.54 -12.79 -22.89
C PRO A 305 5.26 -12.38 -21.44
N TYR A 306 3.98 -12.16 -21.11
CA TYR A 306 3.54 -11.89 -19.74
C TYR A 306 3.03 -13.14 -19.01
N ASN A 307 2.50 -14.13 -19.73
CA ASN A 307 2.18 -15.51 -19.30
C ASN A 307 1.77 -15.65 -17.81
N GLY A 308 0.71 -14.97 -17.40
CA GLY A 308 0.18 -15.06 -16.04
C GLY A 308 -1.33 -15.21 -16.08
N GLY A 309 -1.88 -16.37 -15.83
CA GLY A 309 -3.29 -16.74 -15.69
C GLY A 309 -4.36 -15.90 -16.43
N LEU A 310 -4.28 -14.56 -16.37
CA LEU A 310 -5.24 -13.65 -16.98
C LEU A 310 -5.40 -13.84 -18.50
N PHE A 311 -4.29 -14.01 -19.23
CA PHE A 311 -4.26 -14.18 -20.69
C PHE A 311 -4.17 -15.65 -21.13
N ALA A 312 -4.13 -16.59 -20.19
CA ALA A 312 -4.14 -18.01 -20.52
C ALA A 312 -5.32 -18.37 -21.45
N PRO A 313 -5.16 -19.32 -22.38
CA PRO A 313 -6.23 -19.77 -23.27
C PRO A 313 -7.50 -20.13 -22.49
N ASP A 314 -8.63 -19.61 -22.92
CA ASP A 314 -9.95 -19.85 -22.34
C ASP A 314 -10.89 -20.21 -23.48
N ALA A 315 -11.10 -21.52 -23.69
CA ALA A 315 -11.88 -22.00 -24.82
C ALA A 315 -13.32 -21.47 -24.82
N ASP A 316 -13.93 -21.31 -23.64
CA ASP A 316 -15.30 -20.80 -23.54
C ASP A 316 -15.38 -19.33 -23.95
N LEU A 317 -14.45 -18.50 -23.46
CA LEU A 317 -14.35 -17.10 -23.84
C LEU A 317 -13.90 -16.91 -25.30
N ASP A 318 -12.90 -17.66 -25.75
CA ASP A 318 -12.30 -17.52 -27.09
C ASP A 318 -13.24 -17.93 -28.20
N ASN A 319 -14.23 -18.81 -27.92
CA ASN A 319 -15.25 -19.27 -28.88
C ASN A 319 -16.50 -18.38 -28.91
N LEU A 320 -16.63 -17.38 -28.03
CA LEU A 320 -17.76 -16.46 -28.06
C LEU A 320 -17.81 -15.68 -29.37
N GLN A 321 -19.03 -15.45 -29.86
CA GLN A 321 -19.28 -14.49 -30.92
C GLN A 321 -19.36 -13.08 -30.32
N VAL A 322 -18.51 -12.17 -30.82
CA VAL A 322 -18.45 -10.78 -30.36
C VAL A 322 -18.59 -9.87 -31.58
N SER A 323 -19.62 -9.04 -31.60
CA SER A 323 -19.85 -8.13 -32.73
C SER A 323 -18.81 -7.03 -32.83
N ASP A 324 -18.50 -6.57 -34.03
CA ASP A 324 -17.55 -5.49 -34.28
C ASP A 324 -17.96 -4.18 -33.56
N GLN A 325 -19.25 -3.89 -33.46
CA GLN A 325 -19.78 -2.75 -32.72
C GLN A 325 -19.43 -2.81 -31.22
N LEU A 326 -19.47 -4.02 -30.64
CA LEU A 326 -19.11 -4.21 -29.23
C LEU A 326 -17.60 -4.07 -29.03
N VAL A 327 -16.80 -4.60 -29.98
CA VAL A 327 -15.34 -4.50 -29.97
C VAL A 327 -14.85 -3.06 -30.06
N GLU A 328 -15.52 -2.19 -30.84
CA GLU A 328 -15.18 -0.76 -30.96
C GLU A 328 -15.24 -0.02 -29.61
N LYS A 329 -16.11 -0.44 -28.69
CA LYS A 329 -16.25 0.13 -27.36
C LYS A 329 -15.10 -0.19 -26.43
N PHE A 330 -14.28 -1.18 -26.75
CA PHE A 330 -13.09 -1.53 -25.96
C PHE A 330 -12.07 -0.38 -25.87
N SER A 331 -12.08 0.52 -26.85
CA SER A 331 -11.21 1.70 -26.86
C SER A 331 -11.53 2.72 -25.75
N VAL A 332 -12.70 2.67 -25.12
CA VAL A 332 -13.08 3.59 -24.03
C VAL A 332 -12.06 3.52 -22.88
N LEU A 333 -11.66 2.32 -22.47
CA LEU A 333 -10.68 2.14 -21.40
C LEU A 333 -9.25 2.55 -21.83
N ALA A 334 -8.92 2.51 -23.11
CA ALA A 334 -7.62 2.95 -23.61
C ALA A 334 -7.49 4.50 -23.70
N GLY A 335 -8.57 5.24 -23.46
CA GLY A 335 -8.58 6.70 -23.49
C GLY A 335 -8.00 7.37 -22.24
N TYR A 336 -7.73 6.61 -21.18
CA TYR A 336 -7.18 7.10 -19.93
C TYR A 336 -5.66 7.02 -19.87
N ASP A 337 -5.03 7.96 -19.16
CA ASP A 337 -3.60 7.96 -18.91
C ASP A 337 -3.28 7.23 -17.60
N TYR A 338 -2.90 5.95 -17.72
CA TYR A 338 -2.55 5.09 -16.57
C TYR A 338 -1.13 5.33 -16.05
N GLU A 339 -0.35 6.20 -16.69
CA GLU A 339 0.95 6.62 -16.16
C GLU A 339 0.81 7.84 -15.26
N GLN A 340 -0.03 8.82 -15.65
CA GLN A 340 -0.09 10.13 -15.04
C GLN A 340 -1.37 10.40 -14.25
N GLU A 341 -2.53 9.83 -14.63
CA GLU A 341 -3.84 10.16 -14.07
C GLU A 341 -4.45 8.99 -13.26
N VAL A 342 -4.15 7.73 -13.63
CA VAL A 342 -4.77 6.55 -13.02
C VAL A 342 -3.72 5.69 -12.34
N SER A 343 -3.55 5.87 -11.03
CA SER A 343 -2.65 5.03 -10.24
C SER A 343 -3.23 3.63 -10.00
N VAL A 344 -2.38 2.67 -9.58
CA VAL A 344 -2.83 1.33 -9.14
C VAL A 344 -3.81 1.44 -7.95
N THR A 345 -3.66 2.45 -7.11
CA THR A 345 -4.57 2.77 -6.01
C THR A 345 -5.96 3.17 -6.51
N VAL A 346 -6.03 4.00 -7.57
CA VAL A 346 -7.30 4.37 -8.23
C VAL A 346 -7.99 3.12 -8.79
N LEU A 347 -7.23 2.26 -9.46
CA LEU A 347 -7.74 0.98 -9.98
C LEU A 347 -8.26 0.08 -8.85
N GLY A 348 -7.56 0.03 -7.72
CA GLY A 348 -8.00 -0.71 -6.53
C GLY A 348 -9.39 -0.28 -6.03
N ARG A 349 -9.66 1.03 -5.98
CA ARG A 349 -10.99 1.57 -5.63
C ARG A 349 -12.07 1.17 -6.64
N ILE A 350 -11.76 1.22 -7.94
CA ILE A 350 -12.68 0.82 -9.01
C ILE A 350 -13.01 -0.67 -8.88
N PHE A 351 -12.02 -1.50 -8.66
CA PHE A 351 -12.18 -2.95 -8.52
C PHE A 351 -13.07 -3.31 -7.33
N GLU A 352 -12.91 -2.64 -6.20
CA GLU A 352 -13.71 -2.89 -5.02
C GLU A 352 -15.17 -2.46 -5.19
N GLN A 353 -15.41 -1.31 -5.82
CA GLN A 353 -16.76 -0.92 -6.22
C GLN A 353 -17.36 -1.93 -7.23
N SER A 354 -16.51 -2.47 -8.11
CA SER A 354 -16.89 -3.48 -9.10
C SER A 354 -17.33 -4.79 -8.47
N ILE A 355 -16.67 -5.27 -7.40
CA ILE A 355 -17.07 -6.49 -6.67
C ILE A 355 -18.52 -6.38 -6.20
N SER A 356 -18.87 -5.26 -5.58
CA SER A 356 -20.25 -5.02 -5.10
C SER A 356 -21.30 -5.00 -6.23
N ASP A 357 -20.91 -4.45 -7.40
CA ASP A 357 -21.78 -4.47 -8.58
C ASP A 357 -21.93 -5.87 -9.17
N LEU A 358 -20.85 -6.65 -9.24
CA LEU A 358 -20.85 -8.04 -9.73
C LEU A 358 -21.70 -8.94 -8.85
N GLU A 359 -21.59 -8.84 -7.53
CA GLU A 359 -22.47 -9.54 -6.58
C GLU A 359 -23.95 -9.16 -6.79
N HIS A 360 -24.23 -7.87 -7.06
CA HIS A 360 -25.56 -7.45 -7.38
C HIS A 360 -26.08 -8.09 -8.68
N ILE A 361 -25.24 -8.10 -9.73
CA ILE A 361 -25.59 -8.69 -11.03
C ILE A 361 -25.81 -10.21 -10.88
N ALA A 362 -24.93 -10.93 -10.19
CA ALA A 362 -25.06 -12.35 -9.93
C ALA A 362 -26.39 -12.69 -9.21
N ASN A 363 -26.79 -11.87 -8.25
CA ASN A 363 -28.04 -12.04 -7.51
C ASN A 363 -29.30 -11.74 -8.33
N LEU A 364 -29.22 -11.08 -9.49
CA LEU A 364 -30.36 -10.95 -10.42
C LEU A 364 -30.72 -12.29 -11.06
N GLY A 365 -29.77 -13.21 -11.12
CA GLY A 365 -29.94 -14.61 -11.46
C GLY A 365 -30.24 -14.91 -12.93
N ASN A 366 -30.69 -13.93 -13.71
CA ASN A 366 -30.98 -14.07 -15.14
C ASN A 366 -30.92 -12.74 -15.89
N ILE A 367 -30.84 -12.85 -17.21
CA ILE A 367 -30.68 -11.71 -18.12
C ILE A 367 -31.89 -10.78 -18.14
N ASP A 368 -33.09 -11.26 -17.94
CA ASP A 368 -34.30 -10.43 -18.01
C ASP A 368 -34.39 -9.48 -16.80
N ASN A 369 -34.07 -10.00 -15.61
CA ASN A 369 -33.92 -9.16 -14.41
C ASN A 369 -32.78 -8.15 -14.57
N PHE A 370 -31.68 -8.54 -15.25
CA PHE A 370 -30.56 -7.63 -15.52
C PHE A 370 -30.99 -6.50 -16.48
N LYS A 371 -31.71 -6.77 -17.57
CA LYS A 371 -32.25 -5.78 -18.50
C LYS A 371 -33.16 -4.79 -17.76
N LEU A 372 -34.11 -5.29 -16.96
CA LEU A 372 -35.01 -4.45 -16.17
C LEU A 372 -34.26 -3.56 -15.15
N SER A 373 -33.11 -4.02 -14.65
CA SER A 373 -32.28 -3.25 -13.74
C SER A 373 -31.47 -2.18 -14.51
N ALA A 374 -30.95 -2.50 -15.70
CA ALA A 374 -30.19 -1.60 -16.55
C ALA A 374 -31.05 -0.44 -17.06
N ASP A 375 -32.28 -0.69 -17.47
CA ASP A 375 -33.23 0.33 -17.97
C ASP A 375 -33.62 1.35 -16.89
N LYS A 376 -33.56 0.99 -15.60
CA LYS A 376 -33.88 1.87 -14.48
C LYS A 376 -32.73 2.83 -14.11
N VAL A 377 -31.53 2.63 -14.64
CA VAL A 377 -30.33 3.41 -14.27
C VAL A 377 -30.05 4.56 -15.24
N LEU A 378 -30.78 4.67 -16.38
CA LEU A 378 -30.65 5.76 -17.34
C LEU A 378 -31.77 6.82 -17.20
N PRO A 379 -31.61 7.79 -16.25
CA PRO A 379 -32.01 9.15 -16.53
C PRO A 379 -30.84 10.11 -16.37
N THR A 380 -30.36 10.62 -17.49
CA THR A 380 -29.62 11.87 -17.56
C THR A 380 -30.42 12.96 -16.85
N GLY A 381 -29.91 13.43 -15.71
CA GLY A 381 -30.34 14.70 -15.12
C GLY A 381 -31.32 14.66 -13.95
N ALA A 382 -31.35 13.68 -13.07
CA ALA A 382 -32.14 13.71 -11.84
C ALA A 382 -31.26 14.07 -10.61
N LYS A 383 -31.71 15.14 -9.92
CA LYS A 383 -31.20 15.60 -8.63
C LYS A 383 -31.07 14.44 -7.62
N LYS A 384 -30.04 14.49 -6.76
CA LYS A 384 -29.85 13.63 -5.58
C LYS A 384 -31.18 13.41 -4.83
N GLY A 385 -31.86 12.31 -5.11
CA GLY A 385 -32.99 11.82 -4.41
C GLY A 385 -32.80 10.37 -4.01
N ASN A 386 -32.75 10.11 -2.70
CA ASN A 386 -32.77 8.84 -1.98
C ASN A 386 -32.69 7.55 -2.83
N SER A 387 -31.51 7.07 -3.03
CA SER A 387 -31.23 5.71 -3.52
C SER A 387 -31.39 4.68 -2.36
N ALA A 388 -32.61 4.53 -1.86
CA ALA A 388 -32.92 3.62 -0.76
C ALA A 388 -32.73 2.12 -1.12
N GLY A 389 -32.63 1.77 -2.41
CA GLY A 389 -32.48 0.38 -2.86
C GLY A 389 -31.04 -0.16 -2.82
N VAL A 390 -30.05 0.67 -3.14
CA VAL A 390 -28.62 0.27 -3.21
C VAL A 390 -27.98 0.27 -1.81
N ALA A 391 -28.39 1.22 -0.95
CA ALA A 391 -27.89 1.29 0.44
C ALA A 391 -28.37 0.10 1.30
N GLY A 392 -29.50 -0.54 0.97
CA GLY A 392 -30.03 -1.68 1.72
C GLY A 392 -29.21 -2.96 1.56
N LYS A 393 -28.50 -3.14 0.46
CA LYS A 393 -27.79 -4.38 0.12
C LYS A 393 -26.32 -4.35 0.52
N ARG A 394 -25.64 -3.19 0.44
CA ARG A 394 -24.32 -2.98 1.07
C ARG A 394 -24.32 -3.32 2.56
N LYS A 395 -25.45 -3.10 3.23
CA LYS A 395 -25.68 -3.52 4.62
C LYS A 395 -25.78 -5.05 4.81
N ARG A 396 -26.14 -5.79 3.75
CA ARG A 396 -26.40 -7.23 3.83
C ARG A 396 -25.14 -8.07 3.65
N ASP A 397 -24.24 -7.65 2.74
CA ASP A 397 -23.12 -8.47 2.27
C ASP A 397 -21.78 -8.08 2.92
N GLY A 398 -21.76 -6.99 3.74
CA GLY A 398 -20.62 -6.62 4.58
C GLY A 398 -19.36 -6.15 3.84
N VAL A 399 -19.43 -5.97 2.52
CA VAL A 399 -18.30 -5.50 1.71
C VAL A 399 -18.13 -3.99 1.84
N VAL A 400 -16.99 -3.55 2.32
CA VAL A 400 -16.72 -2.14 2.64
C VAL A 400 -15.29 -1.77 2.28
N TYR A 401 -15.14 -0.71 1.46
CA TYR A 401 -13.82 -0.16 1.07
C TYR A 401 -13.03 0.35 2.27
N THR A 402 -11.80 -0.10 2.40
CA THR A 402 -10.86 0.41 3.41
C THR A 402 -9.98 1.50 2.82
N PRO A 403 -10.09 2.76 3.28
CA PRO A 403 -9.25 3.85 2.79
C PRO A 403 -7.76 3.55 2.94
N ASP A 404 -6.97 3.94 1.95
CA ASP A 404 -5.53 3.67 1.86
C ASP A 404 -4.74 4.04 3.12
N HIS A 405 -5.03 5.20 3.74
CA HIS A 405 -4.32 5.63 4.95
C HIS A 405 -4.58 4.70 6.14
N ILE A 406 -5.75 4.05 6.19
CA ILE A 406 -6.09 3.05 7.21
C ILE A 406 -5.40 1.71 6.90
N THR A 407 -5.44 1.28 5.64
CA THR A 407 -4.76 0.06 5.20
C THR A 407 -3.26 0.13 5.49
N ARG A 408 -2.62 1.25 5.14
CA ARG A 408 -1.19 1.48 5.44
C ARG A 408 -0.90 1.52 6.93
N PHE A 409 -1.76 2.16 7.72
CA PHE A 409 -1.62 2.20 9.18
C PHE A 409 -1.64 0.78 9.78
N ILE A 410 -2.60 -0.07 9.36
CA ILE A 410 -2.70 -1.44 9.87
C ILE A 410 -1.48 -2.27 9.46
N VAL A 411 -1.05 -2.17 8.21
CA VAL A 411 0.15 -2.86 7.71
C VAL A 411 1.39 -2.39 8.47
N ASP A 412 1.54 -1.09 8.70
CA ASP A 412 2.66 -0.53 9.46
C ASP A 412 2.68 -1.02 10.92
N LYS A 413 1.52 -1.08 11.58
CA LYS A 413 1.41 -1.55 12.97
C LYS A 413 1.49 -3.07 13.14
N THR A 414 1.41 -3.84 12.04
CA THR A 414 1.49 -5.33 12.08
C THR A 414 2.78 -5.85 11.44
N LEU A 415 3.01 -5.56 10.16
CA LEU A 415 4.11 -6.13 9.39
C LEU A 415 5.46 -5.50 9.77
N THR A 416 5.53 -4.18 9.91
CA THR A 416 6.77 -3.47 10.24
C THR A 416 7.38 -3.94 11.56
N PRO A 417 6.63 -4.12 12.67
CA PRO A 417 7.18 -4.68 13.90
C PRO A 417 7.66 -6.13 13.77
N VAL A 418 6.95 -6.98 13.01
CA VAL A 418 7.40 -8.38 12.76
C VAL A 418 8.73 -8.41 12.02
N ILE A 419 8.89 -7.54 11.02
CA ILE A 419 10.15 -7.37 10.28
C ILE A 419 11.26 -6.91 11.24
N ALA A 420 10.98 -5.89 12.06
CA ALA A 420 11.95 -5.34 13.02
C ALA A 420 12.36 -6.38 14.08
N ASP A 421 11.40 -7.15 14.64
CA ASP A 421 11.69 -8.19 15.61
C ASP A 421 12.59 -9.27 15.02
N ARG A 422 12.31 -9.74 13.80
CA ARG A 422 13.15 -10.72 13.09
C ARG A 422 14.54 -10.18 12.78
N PHE A 423 14.62 -8.92 12.30
CA PHE A 423 15.88 -8.27 12.00
C PHE A 423 16.76 -8.12 13.24
N ASN A 424 16.18 -7.59 14.34
CA ASN A 424 16.91 -7.36 15.59
C ASN A 424 17.36 -8.68 16.23
N ALA A 425 16.53 -9.71 16.22
CA ALA A 425 16.90 -11.03 16.73
C ALA A 425 18.08 -11.64 15.95
N LEU A 426 18.06 -11.52 14.61
CA LEU A 426 19.14 -11.98 13.76
C LEU A 426 20.41 -11.14 13.93
N HIS A 427 20.25 -9.81 13.98
CA HIS A 427 21.34 -8.88 14.20
C HIS A 427 22.06 -9.15 15.53
N ALA A 428 21.32 -9.37 16.62
CA ALA A 428 21.90 -9.73 17.90
C ALA A 428 22.75 -11.01 17.84
N GLN A 429 22.31 -12.04 17.09
CA GLN A 429 23.05 -13.29 16.93
C GLN A 429 24.39 -13.11 16.21
N TYR A 430 24.45 -12.19 15.25
CA TYR A 430 25.68 -11.91 14.50
C TYR A 430 26.63 -10.95 15.24
N HIS A 431 26.11 -10.02 16.05
CA HIS A 431 26.88 -9.04 16.80
C HIS A 431 27.36 -9.49 18.17
N ASP A 432 26.71 -10.47 18.82
CA ASP A 432 27.20 -11.07 20.09
C ASP A 432 28.32 -12.11 19.88
N GLY A 433 28.69 -12.35 18.61
CA GLY A 433 29.77 -13.27 18.22
C GLY A 433 29.43 -14.74 18.29
N THR A 434 28.20 -15.12 18.69
CA THR A 434 27.82 -16.56 18.81
C THR A 434 27.62 -17.19 17.43
N ALA A 435 27.06 -16.49 16.46
CA ALA A 435 26.88 -16.96 15.09
C ALA A 435 28.20 -16.99 14.31
N TRP A 436 29.09 -16.04 14.57
CA TRP A 436 30.39 -15.95 13.90
C TRP A 436 31.36 -17.06 14.33
N ARG A 437 31.41 -17.38 15.64
CA ARG A 437 32.22 -18.50 16.16
C ARG A 437 31.87 -19.87 15.60
N LYS A 438 30.63 -20.04 15.12
CA LYS A 438 30.17 -21.27 14.45
C LYS A 438 30.47 -21.29 12.95
N ALA A 439 30.59 -20.13 12.31
CA ALA A 439 30.86 -20.02 10.87
C ALA A 439 32.35 -20.13 10.52
N SER A 440 33.23 -19.70 11.40
CA SER A 440 34.70 -19.87 11.22
C SER A 440 35.16 -21.20 11.82
N ASN A 441 35.47 -22.16 10.96
CA ASN A 441 36.10 -23.43 11.35
C ASN A 441 37.58 -23.26 11.80
N ASP A 442 38.01 -22.03 12.05
CA ASP A 442 39.38 -21.71 12.45
C ASP A 442 39.45 -21.44 13.96
N GLU A 443 39.65 -22.48 14.75
CA GLU A 443 39.82 -22.45 16.22
C GLU A 443 41.08 -21.66 16.68
N LYS A 444 41.79 -20.91 15.83
CA LYS A 444 43.11 -20.33 16.15
C LYS A 444 43.20 -18.81 16.20
N SER A 445 42.13 -18.04 16.01
CA SER A 445 42.24 -16.58 16.09
C SER A 445 41.80 -16.06 17.46
N ASN A 446 42.76 -15.85 18.36
CA ASN A 446 42.61 -15.05 19.59
C ASN A 446 42.69 -13.54 19.30
N ALA A 447 42.22 -13.08 18.16
CA ALA A 447 42.15 -11.65 17.86
C ALA A 447 41.08 -10.98 18.70
N PRO A 448 41.33 -9.80 19.29
CA PRO A 448 40.30 -9.05 20.01
C PRO A 448 39.20 -8.69 19.03
N LEU A 449 37.95 -8.95 19.44
CA LEU A 449 36.76 -8.57 18.68
C LEU A 449 36.83 -7.09 18.33
N SER A 450 36.94 -6.76 17.04
CA SER A 450 36.69 -5.40 16.56
C SER A 450 35.25 -5.04 16.87
N THR A 451 34.98 -3.84 17.30
CA THR A 451 33.64 -3.34 17.60
C THR A 451 32.76 -3.18 16.36
N GLU A 452 33.33 -3.37 15.17
CA GLU A 452 32.63 -3.37 13.89
C GLU A 452 32.77 -4.75 13.23
N PRO A 453 31.68 -5.35 12.73
CA PRO A 453 31.74 -6.59 11.98
C PRO A 453 32.63 -6.43 10.74
N ASP A 454 33.43 -7.41 10.42
CA ASP A 454 34.14 -7.45 9.16
C ASP A 454 33.16 -7.64 7.98
N ASN A 455 33.59 -7.29 6.78
CA ASN A 455 32.74 -7.36 5.58
C ASN A 455 32.20 -8.78 5.31
N ILE A 456 32.87 -9.82 5.77
CA ILE A 456 32.46 -11.22 5.62
C ILE A 456 31.30 -11.53 6.55
N THR A 457 31.42 -11.16 7.82
CA THR A 457 30.33 -11.32 8.82
C THR A 457 29.09 -10.54 8.41
N GLU A 458 29.26 -9.32 7.93
CA GLU A 458 28.17 -8.49 7.44
C GLU A 458 27.50 -9.10 6.20
N TYR A 459 28.27 -9.65 5.26
CA TYR A 459 27.70 -10.34 4.10
C TYR A 459 26.85 -11.54 4.51
N TRP A 460 27.34 -12.40 5.41
CA TRP A 460 26.59 -13.56 5.88
C TRP A 460 25.34 -13.17 6.70
N PHE A 461 25.40 -12.09 7.47
CA PHE A 461 24.22 -11.52 8.11
C PHE A 461 23.14 -11.15 7.08
N TRP A 462 23.52 -10.42 6.03
CA TRP A 462 22.55 -10.02 4.99
C TRP A 462 22.02 -11.20 4.18
N LYS A 463 22.82 -12.25 3.97
CA LYS A 463 22.33 -13.52 3.37
C LYS A 463 21.35 -14.26 4.28
N ALA A 464 21.60 -14.28 5.58
CA ALA A 464 20.66 -14.85 6.56
C ALA A 464 19.38 -14.01 6.65
N TRP A 465 19.50 -12.68 6.51
CA TRP A 465 18.35 -11.79 6.42
C TRP A 465 17.51 -12.04 5.16
N GLU A 466 18.14 -12.28 4.00
CA GLU A 466 17.45 -12.69 2.77
C GLU A 466 16.60 -13.96 3.01
N ALA A 467 17.20 -14.97 3.62
CA ALA A 467 16.50 -16.21 3.96
C ALA A 467 15.33 -15.97 4.93
N SER A 468 15.53 -15.10 5.93
CA SER A 468 14.47 -14.72 6.89
C SER A 468 13.30 -13.99 6.22
N LEU A 469 13.58 -13.06 5.29
CA LEU A 469 12.55 -12.36 4.53
C LEU A 469 11.77 -13.32 3.63
N THR A 470 12.43 -14.26 2.95
CA THR A 470 11.74 -15.21 2.07
C THR A 470 10.81 -16.18 2.79
N THR A 471 10.99 -16.38 4.09
CA THR A 471 10.11 -17.22 4.92
C THR A 471 8.98 -16.44 5.61
N LEU A 472 8.93 -15.12 5.47
CA LEU A 472 7.89 -14.29 6.09
C LEU A 472 6.56 -14.47 5.32
N ARG A 473 5.48 -14.76 6.05
CA ARG A 473 4.14 -15.09 5.51
C ARG A 473 3.10 -14.08 5.99
N VAL A 474 2.48 -13.38 5.04
CA VAL A 474 1.40 -12.40 5.29
C VAL A 474 0.13 -12.90 4.63
N CYS A 475 -0.98 -12.97 5.35
CA CYS A 475 -2.24 -13.45 4.82
C CYS A 475 -3.40 -12.51 5.16
N ASP A 476 -4.28 -12.34 4.18
CA ASP A 476 -5.59 -11.74 4.35
C ASP A 476 -6.68 -12.81 4.14
N PRO A 477 -7.41 -13.23 5.19
CA PRO A 477 -8.39 -14.30 5.10
C PRO A 477 -9.75 -13.87 4.50
N ALA A 478 -9.91 -12.59 4.12
CA ALA A 478 -11.07 -12.04 3.41
C ALA A 478 -10.59 -10.89 2.51
N CYS A 479 -9.74 -11.24 1.52
CA CYS A 479 -8.84 -10.28 0.88
C CYS A 479 -9.54 -9.28 -0.06
N GLY A 480 -10.77 -9.52 -0.50
CA GLY A 480 -11.52 -8.60 -1.35
C GLY A 480 -10.73 -8.23 -2.63
N SER A 481 -10.48 -6.95 -2.84
CA SER A 481 -9.67 -6.41 -3.94
C SER A 481 -8.16 -6.51 -3.73
N GLY A 482 -7.69 -7.04 -2.59
CA GLY A 482 -6.28 -7.18 -2.24
C GLY A 482 -5.61 -5.91 -1.70
N ALA A 483 -6.35 -4.90 -1.27
CA ALA A 483 -5.80 -3.61 -0.83
C ALA A 483 -4.74 -3.75 0.27
N PHE A 484 -4.97 -4.58 1.28
CA PHE A 484 -4.00 -4.86 2.33
C PHE A 484 -2.74 -5.57 1.82
N LEU A 485 -2.91 -6.50 0.89
CA LEU A 485 -1.79 -7.26 0.30
C LEU A 485 -0.94 -6.39 -0.63
N VAL A 486 -1.55 -5.46 -1.35
CA VAL A 486 -0.83 -4.45 -2.15
C VAL A 486 -0.02 -3.51 -1.23
N ALA A 487 -0.59 -3.08 -0.10
CA ALA A 487 0.14 -2.27 0.87
C ALA A 487 1.29 -3.06 1.54
N ALA A 488 1.07 -4.33 1.89
CA ALA A 488 2.10 -5.20 2.43
C ALA A 488 3.22 -5.47 1.40
N PHE A 489 2.89 -5.59 0.12
CA PHE A 489 3.87 -5.69 -0.97
C PHE A 489 4.83 -4.50 -0.97
N ASP A 490 4.34 -3.27 -0.81
CA ASP A 490 5.20 -2.07 -0.79
C ASP A 490 6.20 -2.10 0.36
N VAL A 491 5.76 -2.49 1.56
CA VAL A 491 6.65 -2.63 2.74
C VAL A 491 7.72 -3.69 2.50
N LEU A 492 7.33 -4.87 2.00
CA LEU A 492 8.27 -5.96 1.71
C LEU A 492 9.25 -5.60 0.61
N LYS A 493 8.78 -4.95 -0.45
CA LYS A 493 9.61 -4.50 -1.57
C LYS A 493 10.72 -3.58 -1.09
N GLU A 494 10.42 -2.65 -0.20
CA GLU A 494 11.41 -1.77 0.38
C GLU A 494 12.47 -2.56 1.17
N GLN A 495 12.09 -3.57 1.95
CA GLN A 495 13.04 -4.42 2.68
C GLN A 495 13.97 -5.20 1.74
N TYR A 496 13.43 -5.80 0.69
CA TYR A 496 14.24 -6.51 -0.30
C TYR A 496 15.15 -5.56 -1.10
N LYS A 497 14.70 -4.33 -1.37
CA LYS A 497 15.51 -3.30 -2.02
C LYS A 497 16.72 -2.91 -1.17
N GLN A 498 16.50 -2.66 0.13
CA GLN A 498 17.57 -2.37 1.09
C GLN A 498 18.59 -3.51 1.19
N LEU A 499 18.10 -4.73 1.36
CA LEU A 499 18.92 -5.94 1.36
C LEU A 499 19.84 -6.03 0.13
N ARG A 500 19.30 -5.79 -1.06
CA ARG A 500 20.06 -5.86 -2.30
C ARG A 500 21.11 -4.78 -2.43
N LEU A 501 20.77 -3.55 -2.07
CA LEU A 501 21.70 -2.45 -2.07
C LEU A 501 22.92 -2.80 -1.21
N ARG A 502 22.67 -3.34 -0.03
CA ARG A 502 23.75 -3.70 0.90
C ARG A 502 24.61 -4.87 0.41
N LEU A 503 23.97 -5.92 -0.11
CA LEU A 503 24.71 -7.04 -0.72
C LEU A 503 25.53 -6.60 -1.93
N LYS A 504 25.03 -5.67 -2.74
CA LYS A 504 25.76 -5.09 -3.88
C LYS A 504 26.97 -4.28 -3.43
N ASP A 505 26.89 -3.54 -2.34
CA ASP A 505 27.99 -2.75 -1.80
C ASP A 505 29.09 -3.64 -1.20
N LEU A 506 28.72 -4.79 -0.63
CA LEU A 506 29.65 -5.74 -0.01
C LEU A 506 30.34 -6.68 -1.02
N ALA A 507 29.66 -7.05 -2.11
CA ALA A 507 30.13 -8.04 -3.06
C ALA A 507 31.49 -7.72 -3.73
N PRO A 508 31.79 -6.47 -4.18
CA PRO A 508 33.10 -6.13 -4.75
C PRO A 508 34.23 -6.23 -3.76
N GLN A 509 33.96 -6.01 -2.47
CA GLN A 509 34.96 -6.03 -1.39
C GLN A 509 35.37 -7.47 -1.04
N LEU A 510 34.57 -8.46 -1.43
CA LEU A 510 34.79 -9.88 -1.13
C LEU A 510 35.19 -10.72 -2.35
N ASP A 511 35.46 -10.07 -3.50
CA ASP A 511 35.78 -10.74 -4.78
C ASP A 511 34.77 -11.82 -5.21
N LEU A 512 33.52 -11.64 -4.81
CA LEU A 512 32.42 -12.58 -5.06
C LEU A 512 31.74 -12.25 -6.39
N LYS A 513 31.91 -13.09 -7.41
CA LYS A 513 31.18 -13.01 -8.71
C LYS A 513 29.67 -13.27 -8.59
N LEU A 514 29.08 -13.15 -7.41
CA LEU A 514 27.76 -13.66 -7.00
C LEU A 514 26.59 -12.69 -7.22
N ILE A 515 26.58 -11.88 -8.28
CA ILE A 515 25.46 -10.94 -8.52
C ILE A 515 24.51 -11.46 -9.63
N GLU A 516 24.13 -12.72 -9.59
CA GLU A 516 23.07 -13.22 -10.51
C GLU A 516 21.64 -12.92 -10.02
N HIS A 517 21.46 -12.61 -8.75
CA HIS A 517 20.14 -12.41 -8.14
C HIS A 517 19.72 -10.93 -7.99
N ALA A 518 20.36 -10.01 -8.69
CA ALA A 518 20.16 -8.56 -8.48
C ALA A 518 19.20 -7.92 -9.48
N LYS A 519 18.32 -8.69 -10.15
CA LYS A 519 17.33 -8.12 -11.07
C LYS A 519 16.07 -7.67 -10.32
N PRO A 520 15.49 -6.50 -10.63
CA PRO A 520 14.27 -5.97 -10.00
C PRO A 520 13.08 -6.93 -10.03
N ASP A 521 12.91 -7.68 -11.12
CA ASP A 521 11.87 -8.69 -11.33
C ASP A 521 11.87 -9.82 -10.31
N TYR A 522 13.07 -10.22 -9.86
CA TYR A 522 13.21 -11.26 -8.84
C TYR A 522 12.59 -10.85 -7.50
N ILE A 523 12.67 -9.56 -7.11
CA ILE A 523 12.06 -9.07 -5.86
C ILE A 523 10.54 -9.25 -5.92
N SER A 524 9.91 -8.74 -6.98
CA SER A 524 8.46 -8.80 -7.13
C SER A 524 7.95 -10.24 -7.14
N HIS A 525 8.62 -11.13 -7.90
CA HIS A 525 8.28 -12.55 -7.94
C HIS A 525 8.49 -13.25 -6.60
N THR A 526 9.57 -12.94 -5.89
CA THR A 526 9.86 -13.52 -4.57
C THR A 526 8.76 -13.15 -3.57
N ILE A 527 8.37 -11.88 -3.53
CA ILE A 527 7.31 -11.39 -2.64
C ILE A 527 6.00 -12.10 -2.96
N LEU A 528 5.59 -12.11 -4.24
CA LEU A 528 4.32 -12.67 -4.66
C LEU A 528 4.22 -14.18 -4.42
N ARG A 529 5.33 -14.92 -4.59
CA ARG A 529 5.34 -16.37 -4.40
C ARG A 529 5.48 -16.81 -2.95
N ASN A 530 6.27 -16.06 -2.17
CA ASN A 530 6.69 -16.53 -0.85
C ASN A 530 6.01 -15.81 0.29
N ASN A 531 5.60 -14.55 0.10
CA ASN A 531 5.24 -13.70 1.23
C ASN A 531 3.75 -13.39 1.33
N LEU A 532 3.01 -13.33 0.21
CA LEU A 532 1.63 -12.87 0.18
C LEU A 532 0.64 -14.01 -0.09
N PHE A 533 -0.41 -14.06 0.72
CA PHE A 533 -1.45 -15.09 0.68
C PHE A 533 -2.82 -14.46 0.87
N GLY A 534 -3.84 -14.98 0.20
CA GLY A 534 -5.20 -14.46 0.34
C GLY A 534 -6.26 -15.50 0.10
N VAL A 535 -7.35 -15.38 0.83
CA VAL A 535 -8.56 -16.19 0.63
C VAL A 535 -9.77 -15.27 0.61
N ASP A 536 -10.70 -15.50 -0.30
CA ASP A 536 -11.98 -14.82 -0.32
C ASP A 536 -13.09 -15.78 -0.75
N ILE A 537 -14.30 -15.58 -0.25
CA ILE A 537 -15.45 -16.40 -0.62
C ILE A 537 -15.88 -16.17 -2.07
N ASN A 538 -15.57 -14.99 -2.61
CA ASN A 538 -15.96 -14.56 -3.93
C ASN A 538 -14.81 -14.79 -4.93
N ALA A 539 -15.07 -15.55 -6.01
CA ALA A 539 -14.11 -15.84 -7.05
C ALA A 539 -13.62 -14.57 -7.77
N GLU A 540 -14.52 -13.61 -7.99
CA GLU A 540 -14.23 -12.35 -8.66
C GLU A 540 -13.27 -11.50 -7.81
N SER A 541 -13.41 -11.53 -6.49
CA SER A 541 -12.49 -10.87 -5.55
C SER A 541 -11.07 -11.43 -5.69
N ILE A 542 -10.91 -12.74 -5.82
CA ILE A 542 -9.61 -13.39 -6.02
C ILE A 542 -8.98 -12.97 -7.35
N GLU A 543 -9.75 -12.96 -8.45
CA GLU A 543 -9.21 -12.52 -9.76
C GLU A 543 -8.82 -11.03 -9.74
N ILE A 544 -9.59 -10.19 -9.09
CA ILE A 544 -9.28 -8.76 -8.89
C ILE A 544 -8.02 -8.58 -8.02
N THR A 545 -7.88 -9.35 -6.94
CA THR A 545 -6.66 -9.33 -6.12
C THR A 545 -5.42 -9.70 -6.95
N LYS A 546 -5.51 -10.78 -7.75
CA LYS A 546 -4.43 -11.17 -8.66
C LYS A 546 -4.10 -10.07 -9.67
N LEU A 547 -5.13 -9.47 -10.30
CA LEU A 547 -4.96 -8.36 -11.25
C LEU A 547 -4.29 -7.16 -10.59
N SER A 548 -4.71 -6.76 -9.38
CA SER A 548 -4.11 -5.65 -8.63
C SER A 548 -2.62 -5.88 -8.37
N LEU A 549 -2.24 -7.10 -7.99
CA LEU A 549 -0.84 -7.48 -7.76
C LEU A 549 -0.04 -7.55 -9.08
N TRP A 550 -0.61 -8.03 -10.17
CA TRP A 550 0.04 -8.05 -11.48
C TRP A 550 0.28 -6.62 -12.00
N LEU A 551 -0.72 -5.73 -11.92
CA LEU A 551 -0.57 -4.32 -12.29
C LEU A 551 0.51 -3.62 -11.46
N LYS A 552 0.63 -3.98 -10.18
CA LYS A 552 1.66 -3.44 -9.28
C LYS A 552 3.07 -3.93 -9.62
N THR A 553 3.20 -5.11 -10.22
CA THR A 553 4.48 -5.81 -10.42
C THR A 553 4.90 -5.96 -11.87
N ALA A 554 4.05 -5.55 -12.82
CA ALA A 554 4.35 -5.65 -14.25
C ALA A 554 5.57 -4.82 -14.64
N GLU A 555 6.56 -5.48 -15.24
CA GLU A 555 7.82 -4.89 -15.73
C GLU A 555 8.11 -5.37 -17.14
N ARG A 556 8.72 -4.50 -17.96
CA ARG A 556 8.99 -4.80 -19.38
C ARG A 556 9.95 -5.98 -19.53
N GLY A 557 9.52 -6.99 -20.29
CA GLY A 557 10.35 -8.17 -20.58
C GLY A 557 10.34 -9.24 -19.50
N HIS A 558 9.49 -9.09 -18.46
CA HIS A 558 9.37 -10.04 -17.38
C HIS A 558 7.99 -10.68 -17.34
N LYS A 559 7.95 -12.00 -17.12
CA LYS A 559 6.70 -12.75 -16.95
C LYS A 559 6.01 -12.34 -15.65
N LEU A 560 4.68 -12.35 -15.66
CA LEU A 560 3.92 -12.20 -14.43
C LEU A 560 4.11 -13.42 -13.52
N ALA A 561 4.13 -13.22 -12.22
CA ALA A 561 4.21 -14.32 -11.27
C ALA A 561 2.92 -15.16 -11.31
N GLY A 562 3.02 -16.50 -11.26
CA GLY A 562 1.88 -17.36 -10.99
C GLY A 562 1.42 -17.14 -9.55
N LEU A 563 0.12 -16.90 -9.37
CA LEU A 563 -0.50 -16.58 -8.07
C LEU A 563 -1.47 -17.66 -7.58
N GLU A 564 -1.66 -18.72 -8.36
CA GLU A 564 -2.65 -19.77 -8.11
C GLU A 564 -2.37 -20.57 -6.83
N ALA A 565 -1.10 -20.63 -6.39
CA ALA A 565 -0.70 -21.31 -5.16
C ALA A 565 -0.90 -20.51 -3.88
N ASN A 566 -1.20 -19.21 -4.00
CA ASN A 566 -1.25 -18.29 -2.86
C ASN A 566 -2.62 -17.63 -2.68
N PHE A 567 -3.48 -17.66 -3.71
CA PHE A 567 -4.78 -16.98 -3.71
C PHE A 567 -5.89 -17.96 -4.09
N TYR A 568 -6.80 -18.20 -3.14
CA TYR A 568 -7.84 -19.22 -3.28
C TYR A 568 -9.23 -18.65 -3.00
N GLN A 569 -10.19 -19.12 -3.79
CA GLN A 569 -11.60 -18.96 -3.45
C GLN A 569 -11.99 -19.96 -2.36
N GLY A 570 -12.66 -19.52 -1.30
CA GLY A 570 -13.20 -20.39 -0.28
C GLY A 570 -13.80 -19.67 0.92
N ASN A 571 -14.63 -20.37 1.66
CA ASN A 571 -15.16 -19.93 2.94
C ASN A 571 -14.12 -20.15 4.05
N SER A 572 -13.42 -19.10 4.42
CA SER A 572 -12.35 -19.11 5.42
C SER A 572 -12.74 -19.69 6.79
N LEU A 573 -14.03 -19.63 7.14
CA LEU A 573 -14.53 -20.03 8.46
C LEU A 573 -14.98 -21.49 8.54
N VAL A 574 -15.25 -22.15 7.40
CA VAL A 574 -15.84 -23.49 7.33
C VAL A 574 -14.87 -24.44 6.65
N THR A 575 -14.60 -25.58 7.28
CA THR A 575 -13.74 -26.64 6.72
C THR A 575 -14.51 -27.87 6.25
N ASP A 576 -15.83 -27.93 6.50
CA ASP A 576 -16.69 -29.08 6.17
C ASP A 576 -17.39 -28.87 4.82
N PRO A 577 -16.98 -29.57 3.76
CA PRO A 577 -17.60 -29.44 2.44
C PRO A 577 -19.04 -29.96 2.36
N SER A 578 -19.49 -30.76 3.35
CA SER A 578 -20.89 -31.19 3.42
C SER A 578 -21.84 -30.06 3.87
N LEU A 579 -21.30 -29.09 4.60
CA LEU A 579 -22.05 -27.94 5.09
C LEU A 579 -21.98 -26.75 4.12
N ASP A 580 -20.82 -26.52 3.51
CA ASP A 580 -20.60 -25.43 2.57
C ASP A 580 -19.76 -25.95 1.38
N PRO A 581 -20.27 -25.90 0.14
CA PRO A 581 -19.51 -26.27 -1.05
C PRO A 581 -18.20 -25.48 -1.23
N GLN A 582 -18.11 -24.28 -0.64
CA GLN A 582 -16.93 -23.44 -0.66
C GLN A 582 -16.06 -23.60 0.60
N ALA A 583 -16.27 -24.66 1.40
CA ALA A 583 -15.45 -24.96 2.57
C ALA A 583 -13.96 -24.95 2.23
N PHE A 584 -13.13 -24.35 3.12
CA PHE A 584 -11.72 -24.15 2.86
C PHE A 584 -10.84 -24.78 3.95
N ASP A 585 -10.04 -25.75 3.56
CA ASP A 585 -9.05 -26.36 4.44
C ASP A 585 -7.71 -25.63 4.33
N TRP A 586 -7.39 -24.82 5.33
CA TRP A 586 -6.18 -24.02 5.41
C TRP A 586 -4.89 -24.86 5.38
N GLN A 587 -4.88 -26.03 6.03
CA GLN A 587 -3.70 -26.88 6.11
C GLN A 587 -3.44 -27.62 4.78
N ALA A 588 -4.50 -28.05 4.12
CA ALA A 588 -4.39 -28.72 2.83
C ALA A 588 -3.91 -27.76 1.72
N HIS A 589 -4.46 -26.53 1.66
CA HIS A 589 -4.11 -25.57 0.61
C HIS A 589 -2.76 -24.89 0.88
N PHE A 590 -2.45 -24.58 2.13
CA PHE A 590 -1.22 -23.88 2.51
C PHE A 590 -0.27 -24.79 3.32
N ASN A 591 -0.09 -26.02 2.90
CA ASN A 591 0.72 -27.02 3.61
C ASN A 591 2.15 -26.52 3.91
N THR A 592 2.76 -25.75 3.00
CA THR A 592 4.11 -25.17 3.18
C THR A 592 4.16 -24.11 4.29
N VAL A 593 3.03 -23.53 4.67
CA VAL A 593 2.92 -22.56 5.76
C VAL A 593 2.78 -23.27 7.10
N PHE A 594 2.02 -24.37 7.13
CA PHE A 594 1.71 -25.13 8.34
C PHE A 594 2.63 -26.33 8.60
N THR A 595 3.53 -26.65 7.66
CA THR A 595 4.59 -27.64 7.90
C THR A 595 5.83 -26.91 8.42
N PRO A 596 6.43 -27.35 9.54
CA PRO A 596 7.65 -26.76 10.04
C PRO A 596 8.73 -26.81 8.97
N ASN A 597 9.16 -25.67 8.45
CA ASN A 597 10.28 -25.61 7.53
C ASN A 597 11.55 -26.09 8.26
N LYS A 598 12.09 -27.22 7.86
CA LYS A 598 13.50 -27.53 8.09
C LYS A 598 14.28 -26.46 7.33
N ILE A 599 14.73 -25.44 8.05
CA ILE A 599 15.52 -24.33 7.55
C ILE A 599 16.63 -24.88 6.64
N ALA A 600 16.80 -24.30 5.44
CA ALA A 600 17.83 -24.67 4.48
C ALA A 600 19.22 -24.83 5.14
N PRO A 601 20.08 -25.76 4.66
CA PRO A 601 21.31 -26.19 5.35
C PRO A 601 22.40 -25.13 5.49
N HIS A 602 22.15 -23.89 5.12
CA HIS A 602 23.07 -22.75 5.32
C HIS A 602 22.60 -21.71 6.35
N ALA A 603 21.46 -21.90 7.00
CA ALA A 603 21.16 -21.17 8.23
C ALA A 603 21.96 -21.84 9.34
N ILE A 604 23.01 -21.16 9.80
CA ILE A 604 23.78 -21.50 10.99
C ILE A 604 22.77 -21.83 12.09
N ASN A 605 22.82 -23.09 12.58
CA ASN A 605 21.94 -23.65 13.56
C ASN A 605 21.57 -22.62 14.65
N THR A 606 20.36 -22.06 14.59
CA THR A 606 19.70 -21.64 15.80
C THR A 606 19.69 -22.86 16.69
N PRO A 607 20.13 -22.80 17.95
CA PRO A 607 19.95 -23.89 18.87
C PRO A 607 18.44 -24.11 18.97
N THR A 608 17.94 -25.12 18.29
CA THR A 608 16.66 -25.73 18.60
C THR A 608 16.82 -26.32 19.98
N THR A 609 16.59 -25.51 21.01
CA THR A 609 16.11 -26.05 22.28
C THR A 609 14.84 -26.77 21.87
N GLY A 610 14.79 -28.09 22.04
CA GLY A 610 13.77 -29.01 21.59
C GLY A 610 12.32 -28.73 22.07
N GLN A 611 11.84 -27.52 21.83
CA GLN A 611 10.49 -27.04 22.08
C GLN A 611 9.74 -26.94 20.77
N ASN A 612 8.85 -27.90 20.56
CA ASN A 612 7.67 -27.97 19.71
C ASN A 612 7.75 -27.21 18.37
N ASP A 613 8.25 -27.88 17.33
CA ASP A 613 8.21 -27.40 15.93
C ASP A 613 6.77 -27.01 15.49
N ALA A 614 5.74 -27.55 16.11
CA ALA A 614 4.34 -27.23 15.86
C ALA A 614 3.95 -25.78 16.24
N GLU A 615 4.60 -25.15 17.21
CA GLU A 615 4.31 -23.76 17.62
C GLU A 615 4.82 -22.71 16.63
N ASN A 616 5.72 -23.09 15.74
CA ASN A 616 6.27 -22.22 14.69
C ASN A 616 5.54 -22.32 13.35
N ALA A 617 4.53 -23.18 13.23
CA ALA A 617 3.71 -23.32 12.03
C ALA A 617 2.64 -22.21 11.97
N GLY A 618 2.41 -21.66 10.79
CA GLY A 618 1.41 -20.62 10.51
C GLY A 618 1.97 -19.35 9.88
N PHE A 619 1.09 -18.37 9.72
CA PHE A 619 1.43 -17.07 9.15
C PHE A 619 2.11 -16.17 10.19
N ASP A 620 2.96 -15.26 9.73
CA ASP A 620 3.59 -14.24 10.57
C ASP A 620 2.67 -13.07 10.85
N VAL A 621 1.89 -12.71 9.83
CA VAL A 621 0.96 -11.57 9.88
C VAL A 621 -0.37 -11.99 9.28
N ILE A 622 -1.45 -11.72 10.01
CA ILE A 622 -2.83 -11.75 9.52
C ILE A 622 -3.35 -10.31 9.55
N LEU A 623 -3.86 -9.85 8.42
CA LEU A 623 -4.41 -8.50 8.31
C LEU A 623 -5.67 -8.51 7.45
N GLY A 624 -6.49 -7.47 7.54
CA GLY A 624 -7.67 -7.36 6.71
C GLY A 624 -8.81 -6.54 7.32
N ASN A 625 -9.89 -6.51 6.58
CA ASN A 625 -11.18 -5.96 6.97
C ASN A 625 -12.25 -7.06 6.85
N PRO A 626 -12.43 -7.91 7.90
CA PRO A 626 -13.35 -9.03 7.83
C PRO A 626 -14.82 -8.57 7.62
N PRO A 627 -15.66 -9.37 6.93
CA PRO A 627 -16.99 -8.96 6.52
C PRO A 627 -17.94 -8.69 7.68
N TYR A 628 -18.72 -7.59 7.58
CA TYR A 628 -19.70 -7.13 8.59
C TYR A 628 -21.07 -7.78 8.40
N VAL A 629 -21.13 -9.09 8.23
CA VAL A 629 -22.37 -9.85 8.04
C VAL A 629 -23.07 -10.05 9.37
N ARG A 630 -24.35 -9.63 9.43
CA ARG A 630 -25.16 -9.78 10.64
C ARG A 630 -25.59 -11.23 10.84
N GLN A 631 -25.71 -11.60 12.12
CA GLN A 631 -26.00 -12.96 12.57
C GLN A 631 -27.27 -13.59 11.99
N GLU A 632 -28.24 -12.79 11.53
CA GLU A 632 -29.48 -13.27 10.89
C GLU A 632 -29.23 -13.89 9.50
N LEU A 633 -28.12 -13.50 8.84
CA LEU A 633 -27.84 -13.89 7.45
C LEU A 633 -27.04 -15.20 7.32
N PHE A 634 -26.52 -15.73 8.43
CA PHE A 634 -25.76 -16.99 8.45
C PHE A 634 -26.26 -17.97 9.51
N THR A 635 -27.57 -18.03 9.71
CA THR A 635 -28.21 -18.89 10.70
C THR A 635 -27.93 -20.38 10.48
N ASN A 636 -27.76 -20.80 9.24
CA ASN A 636 -27.37 -22.18 8.85
C ASN A 636 -25.99 -22.59 9.34
N LEU A 637 -25.06 -21.61 9.50
CA LEU A 637 -23.69 -21.87 9.98
C LEU A 637 -23.60 -21.88 11.52
N LYS A 638 -24.58 -21.37 12.24
CA LYS A 638 -24.53 -21.24 13.71
C LYS A 638 -24.19 -22.55 14.45
N PRO A 639 -24.78 -23.73 14.11
CA PRO A 639 -24.41 -24.98 14.78
C PRO A 639 -22.93 -25.32 14.62
N TYR A 640 -22.38 -25.14 13.43
CA TYR A 640 -20.98 -25.36 13.14
C TYR A 640 -20.08 -24.38 13.92
N LEU A 641 -20.41 -23.09 13.88
CA LEU A 641 -19.67 -22.04 14.58
C LEU A 641 -19.68 -22.25 16.10
N GLN A 642 -20.79 -22.70 16.67
CA GLN A 642 -20.91 -23.04 18.08
C GLN A 642 -19.99 -24.19 18.50
N GLN A 643 -19.82 -25.17 17.62
CA GLN A 643 -18.98 -26.33 17.87
C GLN A 643 -17.48 -26.03 17.71
N HIS A 644 -17.12 -25.13 16.75
CA HIS A 644 -15.72 -24.96 16.32
C HIS A 644 -15.08 -23.65 16.76
N TYR A 645 -15.84 -22.68 17.32
CA TYR A 645 -15.35 -21.38 17.72
C TYR A 645 -15.72 -21.04 19.16
N SER A 646 -14.72 -20.78 19.99
CA SER A 646 -14.86 -20.42 21.42
C SER A 646 -15.43 -19.01 21.60
N ALA A 647 -15.25 -18.13 20.61
CA ALA A 647 -15.81 -16.79 20.57
C ALA A 647 -17.31 -16.76 20.18
N TYR A 648 -17.94 -17.94 20.01
CA TYR A 648 -19.33 -18.03 19.61
C TYR A 648 -20.28 -17.36 20.60
N HIS A 649 -21.18 -16.56 20.02
CA HIS A 649 -22.38 -16.04 20.72
C HIS A 649 -23.52 -15.96 19.71
N GLY A 650 -24.73 -16.39 20.11
CA GLY A 650 -25.89 -16.52 19.21
C GLY A 650 -26.32 -15.26 18.43
N VAL A 651 -25.87 -14.07 18.86
CA VAL A 651 -26.13 -12.77 18.21
C VAL A 651 -24.85 -12.03 17.86
N ALA A 652 -23.71 -12.74 17.73
CA ALA A 652 -22.44 -12.16 17.27
C ALA A 652 -22.43 -12.09 15.74
N ASP A 653 -21.90 -11.00 15.20
CA ASP A 653 -21.69 -10.82 13.76
C ASP A 653 -20.49 -11.64 13.28
N LEU A 654 -20.40 -11.86 11.95
CA LEU A 654 -19.46 -12.80 11.34
C LEU A 654 -17.98 -12.46 11.61
N TYR A 655 -17.62 -11.17 11.65
CA TYR A 655 -16.23 -10.72 11.88
C TYR A 655 -15.62 -11.27 13.20
N VAL A 656 -16.44 -11.58 14.18
CA VAL A 656 -15.99 -12.14 15.48
C VAL A 656 -15.21 -13.43 15.29
N TYR A 657 -15.68 -14.30 14.40
CA TYR A 657 -15.06 -15.60 14.13
C TYR A 657 -13.74 -15.47 13.34
N PHE A 658 -13.58 -14.42 12.54
CA PHE A 658 -12.31 -14.12 11.87
C PHE A 658 -11.20 -13.76 12.84
N TYR A 659 -11.50 -13.09 13.96
CA TYR A 659 -10.52 -12.87 15.02
C TYR A 659 -10.00 -14.18 15.61
N GLU A 660 -10.87 -15.13 15.91
CA GLU A 660 -10.45 -16.44 16.42
C GLU A 660 -9.71 -17.25 15.36
N LEU A 661 -10.23 -17.27 14.13
CA LEU A 661 -9.55 -17.89 13.01
C LEU A 661 -8.12 -17.35 12.88
N GLY A 662 -7.96 -16.04 12.73
CA GLY A 662 -6.67 -15.40 12.55
C GLY A 662 -5.72 -15.63 13.70
N LEU A 663 -6.16 -15.30 14.93
CA LEU A 663 -5.29 -15.33 16.12
C LEU A 663 -4.95 -16.76 16.58
N CYS A 664 -5.96 -17.65 16.60
CA CYS A 664 -5.78 -18.97 17.21
C CYS A 664 -5.37 -20.05 16.21
N LYS A 665 -5.94 -20.02 14.98
CA LYS A 665 -5.78 -21.11 14.01
C LYS A 665 -4.73 -20.82 12.94
N LEU A 666 -4.57 -19.56 12.51
CA LEU A 666 -3.70 -19.21 11.37
C LEU A 666 -2.35 -18.63 11.77
N LEU A 667 -2.28 -17.78 12.81
CA LEU A 667 -1.03 -17.17 13.24
C LEU A 667 -0.09 -18.17 13.92
N ARG A 668 1.21 -18.08 13.62
CA ARG A 668 2.26 -18.68 14.44
C ARG A 668 2.47 -17.93 15.76
N LYS A 669 3.13 -18.52 16.74
CA LYS A 669 3.53 -17.84 17.98
C LYS A 669 4.42 -16.63 17.68
N GLY A 670 4.18 -15.52 18.33
CA GLY A 670 4.87 -14.23 18.09
C GLY A 670 4.38 -13.45 16.86
N GLY A 671 3.51 -14.04 16.01
CA GLY A 671 2.90 -13.35 14.88
C GLY A 671 1.90 -12.27 15.32
N ARG A 672 1.53 -11.39 14.40
CA ARG A 672 0.59 -10.27 14.64
C ARG A 672 -0.65 -10.33 13.77
N LEU A 673 -1.79 -10.05 14.40
CA LEU A 673 -3.07 -9.84 13.73
C LEU A 673 -3.43 -8.36 13.77
N GLY A 674 -3.85 -7.80 12.64
CA GLY A 674 -4.36 -6.43 12.55
C GLY A 674 -5.62 -6.36 11.72
N PHE A 675 -6.75 -6.12 12.37
CA PHE A 675 -8.04 -5.98 11.72
C PHE A 675 -8.68 -4.62 11.98
N ILE A 676 -9.39 -4.12 10.96
CA ILE A 676 -10.42 -3.10 11.16
C ILE A 676 -11.77 -3.80 11.18
N SER A 677 -12.59 -3.56 12.20
CA SER A 677 -13.90 -4.20 12.37
C SER A 677 -14.86 -3.29 13.13
N SER A 678 -16.11 -3.73 13.35
CA SER A 678 -17.04 -2.97 14.20
C SER A 678 -16.55 -2.87 15.64
N SER A 679 -16.59 -1.66 16.21
CA SER A 679 -16.28 -1.42 17.63
C SER A 679 -17.37 -1.93 18.59
N SER A 680 -18.49 -2.45 18.06
CA SER A 680 -19.62 -2.91 18.85
C SER A 680 -19.24 -3.95 19.90
N PHE A 681 -18.28 -4.83 19.57
CA PHE A 681 -17.82 -5.87 20.50
C PHE A 681 -17.14 -5.31 21.78
N PHE A 682 -16.67 -4.05 21.77
CA PHE A 682 -16.15 -3.42 22.98
C PHE A 682 -17.24 -3.23 24.05
N LYS A 683 -18.49 -3.01 23.65
CA LYS A 683 -19.56 -2.54 24.54
C LYS A 683 -20.71 -3.53 24.74
N THR A 684 -20.88 -4.50 23.81
CA THR A 684 -22.00 -5.45 23.82
C THR A 684 -21.71 -6.69 24.67
N SER A 685 -22.74 -7.35 25.15
CA SER A 685 -22.64 -8.67 25.79
C SER A 685 -22.19 -9.74 24.79
N SER A 686 -22.65 -9.66 23.54
CA SER A 686 -22.23 -10.56 22.46
C SER A 686 -20.74 -10.49 22.13
N GLY A 687 -20.08 -9.38 22.45
CA GLY A 687 -18.65 -9.21 22.29
C GLY A 687 -17.80 -9.77 23.45
N GLU A 688 -18.42 -10.23 24.54
CA GLU A 688 -17.67 -10.72 25.70
C GLU A 688 -16.78 -11.94 25.40
N PRO A 689 -17.26 -12.97 24.66
CA PRO A 689 -16.39 -14.09 24.31
C PRO A 689 -15.16 -13.67 23.50
N LEU A 690 -15.32 -12.75 22.54
CA LEU A 690 -14.20 -12.21 21.76
C LEU A 690 -13.22 -11.43 22.62
N ARG A 691 -13.69 -10.52 23.51
CA ARG A 691 -12.80 -9.77 24.41
C ARG A 691 -11.99 -10.71 25.32
N ARG A 692 -12.62 -11.78 25.83
CA ARG A 692 -11.96 -12.81 26.63
C ARG A 692 -10.91 -13.55 25.81
N LEU A 693 -11.24 -13.96 24.58
CA LEU A 693 -10.32 -14.63 23.67
C LEU A 693 -9.09 -13.77 23.36
N LEU A 694 -9.28 -12.52 22.97
CA LEU A 694 -8.18 -11.59 22.63
C LEU A 694 -7.23 -11.42 23.83
N ARG A 695 -7.78 -11.32 25.04
CA ARG A 695 -6.98 -11.17 26.25
C ARG A 695 -6.28 -12.45 26.69
N GLN A 696 -6.83 -13.64 26.42
CA GLN A 696 -6.23 -14.91 26.83
C GLN A 696 -5.19 -15.42 25.82
N GLN A 697 -5.37 -15.12 24.53
CA GLN A 697 -4.58 -15.69 23.44
C GLN A 697 -3.55 -14.72 22.86
N GLY A 698 -3.55 -13.45 23.28
CA GLY A 698 -2.63 -12.48 22.73
C GLY A 698 -2.42 -11.23 23.58
N GLN A 699 -1.33 -10.53 23.28
CA GLN A 699 -1.03 -9.19 23.79
C GLN A 699 -1.62 -8.16 22.82
N ILE A 700 -2.59 -7.38 23.29
CA ILE A 700 -3.14 -6.26 22.51
C ILE A 700 -2.09 -5.14 22.52
N GLU A 701 -1.62 -4.74 21.32
CA GLU A 701 -0.61 -3.70 21.17
C GLU A 701 -1.23 -2.34 20.78
N THR A 702 -2.24 -2.33 19.89
CA THR A 702 -2.85 -1.09 19.39
C THR A 702 -4.36 -1.21 19.31
N LEU A 703 -5.04 -0.16 19.75
CA LEU A 703 -6.49 0.01 19.63
C LEU A 703 -6.78 1.43 19.08
N VAL A 704 -7.57 1.52 18.00
CA VAL A 704 -8.11 2.80 17.52
C VAL A 704 -9.63 2.69 17.47
N ASP A 705 -10.34 3.52 18.24
CA ASP A 705 -11.80 3.65 18.16
C ASP A 705 -12.15 4.92 17.37
N PHE A 706 -12.77 4.77 16.22
CA PHE A 706 -13.16 5.91 15.37
C PHE A 706 -14.39 6.67 15.89
N GLY A 707 -15.03 6.20 16.97
CA GLY A 707 -16.20 6.85 17.55
C GLY A 707 -17.33 7.02 16.54
N ASP A 708 -17.80 8.27 16.38
CA ASP A 708 -18.87 8.61 15.44
C ASP A 708 -18.37 8.95 14.03
N TRP A 709 -17.07 8.95 13.79
CA TRP A 709 -16.54 9.18 12.45
C TRP A 709 -16.89 8.03 11.52
N GLN A 710 -17.62 8.36 10.45
CA GLN A 710 -17.98 7.41 9.39
C GLN A 710 -16.81 7.27 8.41
N VAL A 711 -15.98 6.28 8.65
CA VAL A 711 -14.79 5.95 7.83
C VAL A 711 -15.22 5.44 6.45
N PHE A 712 -16.34 4.75 6.39
CA PHE A 712 -16.82 4.04 5.22
C PHE A 712 -17.96 4.79 4.55
N GLU A 713 -17.82 5.12 3.27
CA GLU A 713 -18.87 5.82 2.53
C GLU A 713 -20.14 4.96 2.36
N GLY A 714 -21.30 5.51 2.72
CA GLY A 714 -22.60 4.88 2.51
C GLY A 714 -22.99 3.77 3.49
N VAL A 715 -22.16 3.46 4.49
CA VAL A 715 -22.45 2.44 5.50
C VAL A 715 -22.27 3.01 6.90
N THR A 716 -23.32 2.89 7.73
CA THR A 716 -23.25 3.32 9.13
C THR A 716 -22.64 2.20 9.97
N ILE A 717 -21.32 2.21 10.11
CA ILE A 717 -20.54 1.32 10.97
C ILE A 717 -19.71 2.20 11.88
N TYR A 718 -19.52 1.77 13.14
CA TYR A 718 -18.56 2.36 14.08
C TYR A 718 -17.31 1.50 14.07
N PRO A 719 -16.30 1.83 13.25
CA PRO A 719 -15.13 0.97 13.12
C PRO A 719 -14.14 1.13 14.28
N ALA A 720 -13.36 0.09 14.46
CA ALA A 720 -12.18 0.10 15.31
C ALA A 720 -11.05 -0.71 14.69
N ILE A 721 -9.81 -0.28 14.89
CA ILE A 721 -8.62 -1.06 14.56
C ILE A 721 -8.13 -1.75 15.82
N VAL A 722 -7.81 -3.04 15.69
CA VAL A 722 -7.23 -3.85 16.76
C VAL A 722 -5.98 -4.55 16.23
N VAL A 723 -4.84 -4.32 16.90
CA VAL A 723 -3.60 -5.05 16.62
C VAL A 723 -3.24 -5.90 17.84
N VAL A 724 -3.04 -7.20 17.61
CA VAL A 724 -2.77 -8.19 18.66
C VAL A 724 -1.57 -9.04 18.26
N GLN A 725 -0.60 -9.20 19.15
CA GLN A 725 0.47 -10.17 19.01
C GLN A 725 0.06 -11.51 19.65
N LYS A 726 0.25 -12.63 18.94
CA LYS A 726 0.02 -13.98 19.52
C LYS A 726 1.15 -14.36 20.47
N THR A 727 1.00 -13.95 21.71
CA THR A 727 1.95 -14.24 22.80
C THR A 727 1.19 -14.32 24.11
N ALA A 728 1.81 -14.87 25.15
CA ALA A 728 1.23 -14.81 26.49
C ALA A 728 1.03 -13.34 26.89
N PRO A 729 -0.17 -12.97 27.34
CA PRO A 729 -0.46 -11.59 27.74
C PRO A 729 0.35 -11.19 28.96
N ASP A 730 0.86 -9.96 28.95
CA ASP A 730 1.50 -9.29 30.08
C ASP A 730 0.67 -8.06 30.48
N ASP A 731 0.03 -8.11 31.64
CA ASP A 731 -0.81 -7.02 32.17
C ASP A 731 0.02 -5.75 32.49
N ASN A 732 1.36 -5.84 32.57
CA ASN A 732 2.24 -4.70 32.80
C ASN A 732 2.55 -3.94 31.52
N VAL A 733 2.32 -4.53 30.34
CA VAL A 733 2.52 -3.89 29.04
C VAL A 733 1.21 -3.28 28.57
N PRO A 734 1.06 -1.94 28.62
CA PRO A 734 -0.17 -1.29 28.20
C PRO A 734 -0.31 -1.30 26.68
N ALA A 735 -1.54 -1.44 26.18
CA ALA A 735 -1.83 -1.17 24.77
C ALA A 735 -1.78 0.33 24.46
N GLN A 736 -1.40 0.69 23.27
CA GLN A 736 -1.54 2.06 22.75
C GLN A 736 -2.97 2.27 22.26
N PHE A 737 -3.63 3.29 22.75
CA PHE A 737 -5.03 3.58 22.47
C PHE A 737 -5.20 4.97 21.88
N LEU A 738 -6.01 5.09 20.81
CA LEU A 738 -6.47 6.36 20.26
C LEU A 738 -7.99 6.33 20.09
N GLN A 739 -8.68 7.36 20.60
CA GLN A 739 -10.08 7.60 20.31
C GLN A 739 -10.24 8.81 19.40
N LEU A 740 -10.95 8.64 18.30
CA LEU A 740 -11.27 9.69 17.36
C LEU A 740 -12.75 10.08 17.44
N SER A 741 -13.07 11.32 17.18
CA SER A 741 -14.45 11.83 17.09
C SER A 741 -14.72 12.55 15.77
N VAL A 742 -13.68 12.86 15.02
CA VAL A 742 -13.71 13.58 13.73
C VAL A 742 -12.73 12.97 12.75
N ALA A 743 -12.95 13.22 11.47
CA ALA A 743 -12.03 12.82 10.41
C ALA A 743 -10.65 13.48 10.63
N VAL A 744 -9.60 12.67 10.48
CA VAL A 744 -8.21 13.13 10.53
C VAL A 744 -7.55 12.93 9.16
N PRO A 745 -6.72 13.86 8.72
CA PRO A 745 -6.07 13.76 7.41
C PRO A 745 -4.99 12.67 7.37
N ASP A 746 -4.32 12.42 8.50
CA ASP A 746 -3.28 11.42 8.67
C ASP A 746 -3.49 10.67 9.99
N LEU A 747 -3.85 9.39 9.87
CA LEU A 747 -4.09 8.55 11.04
C LEU A 747 -2.78 8.21 11.77
N SER A 748 -1.69 8.00 11.04
CA SER A 748 -0.40 7.63 11.64
C SER A 748 0.17 8.77 12.46
N ALA A 749 0.18 9.99 11.91
CA ALA A 749 0.62 11.18 12.63
C ALA A 749 -0.27 11.46 13.84
N THR A 750 -1.60 11.44 13.68
CA THR A 750 -2.55 11.68 14.78
C THR A 750 -2.40 10.62 15.88
N PHE A 751 -2.14 9.36 15.51
CA PHE A 751 -1.91 8.28 16.48
C PHE A 751 -0.66 8.54 17.30
N GLU A 752 0.45 8.88 16.69
CA GLU A 752 1.71 9.14 17.41
C GLU A 752 1.62 10.36 18.33
N GLU A 753 0.90 11.41 17.92
CA GLU A 753 0.70 12.60 18.73
C GLU A 753 -0.27 12.43 19.90
N SER A 754 -1.31 11.62 19.74
CA SER A 754 -2.46 11.60 20.65
C SER A 754 -2.72 10.25 21.30
N LYS A 755 -1.89 9.23 21.05
CA LYS A 755 -2.04 7.90 21.66
C LYS A 755 -1.87 7.95 23.18
N GLN A 756 -2.66 7.14 23.86
CA GLN A 756 -2.67 6.99 25.31
C GLN A 756 -2.35 5.55 25.69
N SER A 757 -1.81 5.34 26.90
CA SER A 757 -1.60 4.00 27.44
C SER A 757 -2.90 3.46 28.02
N LEU A 758 -3.33 2.27 27.59
CA LEU A 758 -4.53 1.59 28.06
C LEU A 758 -4.15 0.27 28.75
N ASN A 759 -4.53 0.11 30.02
CA ASN A 759 -4.36 -1.16 30.70
C ASN A 759 -5.41 -2.16 30.19
N THR A 760 -4.94 -3.21 29.50
CA THR A 760 -5.79 -4.23 28.87
C THR A 760 -6.53 -5.12 29.86
N ALA A 761 -6.07 -5.20 31.13
CA ALA A 761 -6.78 -5.91 32.19
C ALA A 761 -8.21 -5.40 32.41
N GLN A 762 -8.46 -4.14 32.06
CA GLN A 762 -9.76 -3.49 32.19
C GLN A 762 -10.74 -3.85 31.07
N LEU A 763 -10.29 -4.41 29.95
CA LEU A 763 -11.14 -4.83 28.83
C LEU A 763 -12.07 -6.01 29.17
N SER A 764 -11.76 -6.78 30.23
CA SER A 764 -12.57 -7.93 30.68
C SER A 764 -13.78 -7.57 31.53
N GLY A 765 -13.90 -6.32 31.99
CA GLY A 765 -15.02 -5.87 32.81
C GLY A 765 -16.22 -5.40 32.00
N GLY A 766 -17.44 -5.82 32.35
CA GLY A 766 -18.67 -5.41 31.69
C GLY A 766 -18.86 -3.89 31.55
N ARG A 767 -19.90 -3.46 30.82
CA ARG A 767 -20.25 -2.08 30.39
C ARG A 767 -19.79 -0.90 31.27
N ARG A 768 -19.78 -1.05 32.59
CA ARG A 768 -19.35 0.01 33.52
C ARG A 768 -17.84 0.19 33.63
N LYS A 769 -17.05 -0.88 33.50
CA LYS A 769 -15.59 -0.84 33.67
C LYS A 769 -14.88 -0.34 32.42
N LEU A 770 -15.37 -0.64 31.21
CA LEU A 770 -14.81 -0.12 29.96
C LEU A 770 -15.05 1.39 29.81
N ARG A 771 -16.19 1.93 30.26
CA ARG A 771 -16.42 3.39 30.33
C ARG A 771 -15.52 4.12 31.32
N LEU A 772 -15.06 3.43 32.36
CA LEU A 772 -14.13 3.99 33.36
C LEU A 772 -12.68 3.83 32.93
N ALA A 773 -12.37 2.84 32.09
CA ALA A 773 -11.03 2.58 31.59
C ALA A 773 -10.67 3.40 30.35
N MET A 774 -11.65 3.78 29.55
CA MET A 774 -11.44 4.76 28.50
C MET A 774 -11.27 6.13 29.17
N PRO A 775 -10.14 6.81 28.94
CA PRO A 775 -9.95 8.15 29.50
C PRO A 775 -11.19 8.95 29.11
N GLN A 776 -11.84 9.57 30.09
CA GLN A 776 -12.93 10.51 29.78
C GLN A 776 -12.31 11.54 28.85
N SER A 777 -12.91 11.72 27.68
CA SER A 777 -12.49 12.69 26.68
C SER A 777 -12.29 14.05 27.37
N GLY A 778 -11.09 14.30 27.84
CA GLY A 778 -10.64 15.66 28.06
C GLY A 778 -10.78 16.33 26.71
N ASN A 779 -11.65 17.33 26.64
CA ASN A 779 -11.81 18.18 25.49
C ASN A 779 -10.43 18.51 24.92
N ILE A 780 -10.02 17.76 23.88
CA ILE A 780 -8.92 18.21 23.03
C ILE A 780 -9.52 19.44 22.34
N GLY A 781 -9.32 20.57 22.98
CA GLY A 781 -9.75 21.86 22.46
C GLY A 781 -8.98 22.18 21.19
N LEU A 782 -9.44 21.62 20.08
CA LEU A 782 -9.24 22.27 18.81
C LEU A 782 -9.88 23.65 18.97
N ARG A 783 -9.06 24.68 19.20
CA ARG A 783 -9.49 26.07 19.16
C ARG A 783 -10.29 26.20 17.87
N ARG A 784 -11.62 26.34 18.02
CA ARG A 784 -12.49 26.77 16.93
C ARG A 784 -11.87 28.06 16.39
N VAL A 785 -11.31 27.98 15.20
CA VAL A 785 -11.08 29.16 14.38
C VAL A 785 -12.48 29.70 14.13
N ALA A 786 -12.86 30.71 14.92
CA ALA A 786 -14.10 31.41 14.76
C ALA A 786 -14.08 32.06 13.38
N THR A 787 -14.77 31.43 12.42
CA THR A 787 -15.17 32.12 11.20
C THR A 787 -16.10 33.26 11.64
N ARG A 788 -15.57 34.47 11.74
CA ARG A 788 -16.37 35.69 11.87
C ARG A 788 -17.26 35.74 10.62
N ARG A 789 -18.57 35.62 10.82
CA ARG A 789 -19.56 36.02 9.80
C ARG A 789 -19.30 37.48 9.46
N PRO A 790 -19.30 37.86 8.19
CA PRO A 790 -19.32 39.28 7.83
C PRO A 790 -20.62 39.93 8.33
N PRO A 791 -20.61 41.19 8.74
CA PRO A 791 -21.82 41.87 9.19
C PRO A 791 -22.79 42.04 8.01
N PRO A 792 -24.12 42.08 8.27
CA PRO A 792 -25.11 42.29 7.22
C PRO A 792 -24.96 43.69 6.61
N CYS A 793 -24.94 43.76 5.27
CA CYS A 793 -25.01 45.01 4.54
C CYS A 793 -26.30 45.74 4.95
N ALA A 794 -26.14 46.95 5.48
CA ALA A 794 -27.25 47.90 5.66
C ALA A 794 -27.66 48.40 4.25
N THR A 795 -28.94 48.17 3.94
CA THR A 795 -29.64 48.81 2.82
C THR A 795 -29.89 50.27 3.18
N SER A 796 -29.38 51.18 2.37
CA SER A 796 -30.00 52.47 2.10
C SER A 796 -29.63 52.90 0.68
#